data_8ead5c14c5de566a5c37bf48ac87ef5a
#
_entry.id   8ead5c14c5de566a5c37bf48ac87ef5a
#
_cell.length_a   1.000
_cell.length_b   1.000
_cell.length_c   1.000
_cell.angle_alpha   90.00
_cell.angle_beta   90.00
_cell.angle_gamma   90.00
#
_symmetry.space_group_name_H-M   'P 1'
#
loop_
_entity.id
_entity.type
_entity.pdbx_description
1 polymer ?
#
loop_
_entity_poly.entity_id
_entity_poly.type
_entity_poly.pdbx_seq_one_letter_code
_entity_poly.pdbx_strand_id
1 'polypeptide(L)'
;MTANGSPSDAHPAPETNLALSPFRVLDLTEGGFNWCGKALGDLGADVIKIEPPDGSPTRRRGPMYTAANGVETSLFWQAYSANKRGVTLDIESSDGQETLKTLAADADILIESFAPGYMASLGLGYEHLSEINPRLVMTSITPFGQTGPYSQYRATDLTAMSMGGMQYVCGDPDRPPVRIGFPQAELNAAGQAVAGAMTALWHRQMTGRGQHVDVSMQVAVIWTLMNATPYPPLHGENVEREGAFRSRGQLRVRQVYPCLDGHLSVLMAPRTIVPIVEWMNEEGVAPDWLLAMDFDGYDLAKAVAENDADTIETFMQIQSLVEKFFGGKTKAEVYDRAIWHRILAAPCNTVQDIADSPQLAARDFWPKLDHPELGEKLTHLGPFIKMSESPIKLRRPAPRIGEHNDEILGQLRESTPARRTGPNPTGAHAARGKPFAGLKVLDFTWVGVGPITMKYLADHGADVIRVESVSRPDVLRNGPPFKDATSGINRSQFPASYNTGKRGLGLNMATPEARELVKDLIRAWQPDIVAESFTPRVMSSWGLGYEDVRAMLPDVVYFSTCQQGQTGPHSVYAGFGQLAGALAGYYRLTGWPDRDPAGPYGAYSDFVNPPNAYAAIVAALEYRRRTGKGQHLDLSQYECATHYLAPVLMDYMLTGKIIDRQGNGDDVMTPHGVYRCKDADRQYTGLGESWLAITIDSEDEWRSLCDAMGTPELAADLRFATTDQRKQNAPDLDRIIEQWASNQDSHEAMDLLQRAGVSAGAVQNQADLWEDPQLQHRKFFTWLDHTECGPMPYDGLQFLLSETPGVLTPQALIGEHNELLLKETLDLDDDAIANLVASGALEAS
;
A
#
# COMPACT_ATOMS: atom_id res chain seq x y z
N MET A 1 -40.15 20.90 -45.14
CA MET A 1 -40.34 19.86 -44.10
C MET A 1 -39.08 19.05 -44.02
N THR A 2 -38.16 19.46 -43.18
CA THR A 2 -36.92 18.75 -42.88
C THR A 2 -36.91 18.50 -41.40
N ALA A 3 -37.05 17.25 -41.02
CA ALA A 3 -36.97 16.81 -39.62
C ALA A 3 -35.51 16.75 -39.17
N ASN A 4 -35.15 17.60 -38.21
CA ASN A 4 -33.94 17.49 -37.47
C ASN A 4 -34.14 16.36 -36.43
N GLY A 5 -33.54 15.21 -36.68
CA GLY A 5 -33.33 14.21 -35.65
C GLY A 5 -32.10 14.58 -34.82
N SER A 6 -32.25 14.81 -33.53
CA SER A 6 -31.17 14.89 -32.56
C SER A 6 -30.38 13.59 -32.55
N PRO A 7 -29.04 13.60 -32.40
CA PRO A 7 -28.29 12.37 -32.20
C PRO A 7 -28.73 11.73 -30.89
N SER A 8 -29.22 10.51 -30.96
CA SER A 8 -29.48 9.69 -29.76
C SER A 8 -28.19 9.47 -28.99
N ASP A 9 -28.15 9.88 -27.74
CA ASP A 9 -27.13 9.50 -26.74
C ASP A 9 -27.25 7.97 -26.51
N ALA A 10 -26.76 7.21 -27.46
CA ALA A 10 -26.57 5.77 -27.26
C ALA A 10 -25.35 5.58 -26.35
N HIS A 11 -25.58 5.36 -25.05
CA HIS A 11 -24.55 4.88 -24.14
C HIS A 11 -23.91 3.62 -24.73
N PRO A 12 -22.57 3.52 -24.79
CA PRO A 12 -21.91 2.32 -25.29
C PRO A 12 -22.32 1.14 -24.42
N ALA A 13 -22.68 0.05 -25.04
CA ALA A 13 -22.98 -1.21 -24.37
C ALA A 13 -21.84 -1.56 -23.44
N PRO A 14 -22.10 -2.14 -22.25
CA PRO A 14 -21.04 -2.46 -21.28
C PRO A 14 -19.96 -3.32 -21.97
N GLU A 15 -18.70 -2.91 -21.89
CA GLU A 15 -17.57 -3.70 -22.41
C GLU A 15 -17.54 -5.03 -21.66
N THR A 16 -18.05 -6.09 -22.26
CA THR A 16 -18.23 -7.41 -21.63
C THR A 16 -16.93 -8.14 -21.36
N ASN A 17 -15.79 -7.54 -21.69
CA ASN A 17 -14.49 -8.20 -21.72
C ASN A 17 -13.48 -7.76 -20.63
N LEU A 18 -13.89 -6.93 -19.66
CA LEU A 18 -13.04 -6.55 -18.56
C LEU A 18 -13.09 -7.59 -17.42
N ALA A 19 -12.07 -7.60 -16.56
CA ALA A 19 -11.91 -8.62 -15.54
C ALA A 19 -13.13 -8.73 -14.61
N LEU A 20 -13.69 -7.62 -14.16
CA LEU A 20 -14.83 -7.57 -13.25
C LEU A 20 -16.15 -7.09 -13.90
N SER A 21 -16.25 -7.05 -15.23
CA SER A 21 -17.45 -6.51 -15.92
C SER A 21 -18.80 -7.13 -15.50
N PRO A 22 -18.91 -8.39 -15.05
CA PRO A 22 -20.18 -8.95 -14.57
C PRO A 22 -20.62 -8.48 -13.19
N PHE A 23 -19.74 -7.80 -12.42
CA PHE A 23 -19.99 -7.50 -11.01
C PHE A 23 -20.46 -6.07 -10.79
N ARG A 24 -21.44 -5.92 -9.89
CA ARG A 24 -21.98 -4.63 -9.45
C ARG A 24 -21.51 -4.32 -8.03
N VAL A 25 -21.03 -3.08 -7.84
CA VAL A 25 -20.55 -2.56 -6.56
C VAL A 25 -21.39 -1.35 -6.16
N LEU A 26 -21.91 -1.33 -4.94
CA LEU A 26 -22.49 -0.15 -4.30
C LEU A 26 -21.42 0.50 -3.45
N ASP A 27 -21.10 1.76 -3.71
CA ASP A 27 -20.04 2.51 -3.07
C ASP A 27 -20.60 3.68 -2.25
N LEU A 28 -20.62 3.54 -0.91
CA LEU A 28 -21.02 4.55 0.07
C LEU A 28 -19.81 5.14 0.81
N THR A 29 -18.59 4.99 0.28
CA THR A 29 -17.37 5.47 0.94
C THR A 29 -17.14 6.96 0.74
N GLU A 30 -16.37 7.59 1.64
CA GLU A 30 -15.99 8.99 1.55
C GLU A 30 -14.46 9.17 1.58
N GLY A 31 -13.97 10.34 1.22
CA GLY A 31 -12.55 10.69 1.26
C GLY A 31 -11.68 9.75 0.42
N GLY A 32 -10.51 9.39 0.94
CA GLY A 32 -9.57 8.48 0.29
C GLY A 32 -10.09 7.04 0.18
N PHE A 33 -11.10 6.66 0.96
CA PHE A 33 -11.74 5.35 0.86
C PHE A 33 -12.42 5.14 -0.51
N ASN A 34 -12.74 6.23 -1.24
CA ASN A 34 -13.24 6.17 -2.62
C ASN A 34 -12.30 5.41 -3.57
N TRP A 35 -11.01 5.29 -3.25
CA TRP A 35 -10.06 4.47 -4.00
C TRP A 35 -10.51 3.01 -4.11
N CYS A 36 -11.17 2.45 -3.09
CA CYS A 36 -11.68 1.08 -3.13
C CYS A 36 -12.64 0.89 -4.32
N GLY A 37 -13.69 1.70 -4.42
CA GLY A 37 -14.63 1.67 -5.55
C GLY A 37 -13.97 2.02 -6.89
N LYS A 38 -13.00 2.96 -6.90
CA LYS A 38 -12.25 3.33 -8.10
C LYS A 38 -11.44 2.14 -8.65
N ALA A 39 -10.70 1.44 -7.81
CA ALA A 39 -9.89 0.29 -8.21
C ALA A 39 -10.76 -0.86 -8.76
N LEU A 40 -11.90 -1.15 -8.11
CA LEU A 40 -12.88 -2.14 -8.61
C LEU A 40 -13.47 -1.69 -9.95
N GLY A 41 -13.79 -0.40 -10.12
CA GLY A 41 -14.26 0.18 -11.39
C GLY A 41 -13.20 0.10 -12.48
N ASP A 42 -11.95 0.34 -12.18
CA ASP A 42 -10.82 0.23 -13.12
C ASP A 42 -10.64 -1.21 -13.62
N LEU A 43 -10.78 -2.18 -12.71
CA LEU A 43 -10.79 -3.61 -13.04
C LEU A 43 -12.06 -4.05 -13.81
N GLY A 44 -13.03 -3.16 -14.00
CA GLY A 44 -14.16 -3.37 -14.88
C GLY A 44 -15.52 -3.51 -14.20
N ALA A 45 -15.63 -3.46 -12.89
CA ALA A 45 -16.91 -3.55 -12.18
C ALA A 45 -17.84 -2.36 -12.52
N ASP A 46 -19.15 -2.61 -12.47
CA ASP A 46 -20.19 -1.59 -12.53
C ASP A 46 -20.36 -0.96 -11.13
N VAL A 47 -19.62 0.12 -10.87
CA VAL A 47 -19.61 0.79 -9.56
C VAL A 47 -20.64 1.91 -9.54
N ILE A 48 -21.58 1.81 -8.61
CA ILE A 48 -22.61 2.83 -8.34
C ILE A 48 -22.20 3.56 -7.07
N LYS A 49 -21.73 4.79 -7.21
CA LYS A 49 -21.47 5.71 -6.09
C LYS A 49 -22.79 6.24 -5.56
N ILE A 50 -23.07 6.01 -4.29
CA ILE A 50 -24.27 6.48 -3.61
C ILE A 50 -23.88 7.67 -2.73
N GLU A 51 -24.52 8.80 -2.97
CA GLU A 51 -24.24 10.07 -2.29
C GLU A 51 -25.50 10.57 -1.59
N PRO A 52 -25.38 11.37 -0.50
CA PRO A 52 -26.52 12.11 0.02
C PRO A 52 -27.09 13.09 -1.04
N PRO A 53 -28.33 13.59 -0.86
CA PRO A 53 -28.97 14.47 -1.85
C PRO A 53 -28.14 15.71 -2.24
N ASP A 54 -27.38 16.26 -1.30
CA ASP A 54 -26.52 17.45 -1.51
C ASP A 54 -25.13 17.10 -2.05
N GLY A 55 -24.87 15.82 -2.38
CA GLY A 55 -23.60 15.29 -2.84
C GLY A 55 -22.62 14.97 -1.69
N SER A 56 -21.62 14.18 -2.02
CA SER A 56 -20.57 13.72 -1.11
C SER A 56 -19.74 14.88 -0.56
N PRO A 57 -19.38 14.90 0.73
CA PRO A 57 -18.39 15.82 1.30
C PRO A 57 -17.05 15.81 0.54
N THR A 58 -16.67 14.66 -0.04
CA THR A 58 -15.44 14.52 -0.83
C THR A 58 -15.37 15.46 -2.03
N ARG A 59 -16.52 15.95 -2.54
CA ARG A 59 -16.58 16.95 -3.63
C ARG A 59 -16.02 18.33 -3.24
N ARG A 60 -15.83 18.56 -1.97
CA ARG A 60 -15.26 19.81 -1.41
C ARG A 60 -13.83 19.64 -0.88
N ARG A 61 -13.26 18.42 -1.02
CA ARG A 61 -11.88 18.15 -0.60
C ARG A 61 -10.89 18.57 -1.70
N GLY A 62 -9.93 19.40 -1.32
CA GLY A 62 -8.89 19.90 -2.24
C GLY A 62 -7.90 18.84 -2.72
N PRO A 63 -7.08 19.18 -3.74
CA PRO A 63 -7.02 20.47 -4.40
C PRO A 63 -8.28 20.78 -5.22
N MET A 64 -8.66 22.06 -5.24
CA MET A 64 -9.80 22.58 -6.02
C MET A 64 -9.29 23.16 -7.34
N TYR A 65 -10.04 22.96 -8.42
CA TYR A 65 -9.75 23.50 -9.74
C TYR A 65 -10.96 24.25 -10.28
N THR A 66 -10.74 25.48 -10.78
CA THR A 66 -11.76 26.27 -11.47
C THR A 66 -11.48 26.24 -12.97
N ALA A 67 -12.38 25.63 -13.74
CA ALA A 67 -12.29 25.52 -15.18
C ALA A 67 -12.49 26.88 -15.87
N ALA A 68 -12.12 26.96 -17.16
CA ALA A 68 -12.26 28.20 -17.95
C ALA A 68 -13.72 28.72 -18.06
N ASN A 69 -14.70 27.84 -17.94
CA ASN A 69 -16.12 28.18 -17.91
C ASN A 69 -16.65 28.65 -16.53
N GLY A 70 -15.78 28.73 -15.51
CA GLY A 70 -16.09 29.14 -14.15
C GLY A 70 -16.64 28.04 -13.23
N VAL A 71 -16.73 26.80 -13.71
CA VAL A 71 -17.13 25.66 -12.88
C VAL A 71 -15.96 25.21 -12.00
N GLU A 72 -16.22 25.11 -10.69
CA GLU A 72 -15.24 24.59 -9.73
C GLU A 72 -15.46 23.08 -9.50
N THR A 73 -14.36 22.33 -9.38
CA THR A 73 -14.38 20.90 -9.07
C THR A 73 -13.24 20.50 -8.15
N SER A 74 -13.45 19.44 -7.36
CA SER A 74 -12.42 18.79 -6.55
C SER A 74 -11.60 17.82 -7.40
N LEU A 75 -10.31 18.00 -7.49
CA LEU A 75 -9.42 17.05 -8.16
C LEU A 75 -9.29 15.74 -7.38
N PHE A 76 -9.51 15.78 -6.06
CA PHE A 76 -9.62 14.58 -5.24
C PHE A 76 -10.82 13.72 -5.64
N TRP A 77 -11.98 14.35 -5.87
CA TRP A 77 -13.16 13.68 -6.39
C TRP A 77 -12.92 13.12 -7.79
N GLN A 78 -12.34 13.93 -8.69
CA GLN A 78 -12.06 13.52 -10.06
C GLN A 78 -11.09 12.32 -10.12
N ALA A 79 -10.06 12.31 -9.28
CA ALA A 79 -9.09 11.24 -9.20
C ALA A 79 -9.70 9.90 -8.73
N TYR A 80 -10.50 9.95 -7.64
CA TYR A 80 -10.93 8.73 -6.95
C TYR A 80 -12.38 8.32 -7.18
N SER A 81 -13.13 9.09 -8.00
CA SER A 81 -14.50 8.73 -8.39
C SER A 81 -14.69 8.52 -9.89
N ALA A 82 -13.63 8.62 -10.71
CA ALA A 82 -13.69 8.19 -12.10
C ALA A 82 -14.03 6.69 -12.23
N ASN A 83 -14.59 6.30 -13.38
CA ASN A 83 -15.12 4.95 -13.66
C ASN A 83 -16.32 4.52 -12.79
N LYS A 84 -16.98 5.46 -12.09
CA LYS A 84 -18.20 5.20 -11.31
C LYS A 84 -19.42 5.85 -11.99
N ARG A 85 -20.62 5.29 -11.76
CA ARG A 85 -21.90 5.95 -11.96
C ARG A 85 -22.35 6.54 -10.63
N GLY A 86 -23.08 7.66 -10.62
CA GLY A 86 -23.49 8.33 -9.39
C GLY A 86 -25.01 8.41 -9.24
N VAL A 87 -25.51 8.08 -8.06
CA VAL A 87 -26.90 8.31 -7.65
C VAL A 87 -26.94 9.05 -6.32
N THR A 88 -27.98 9.84 -6.10
CA THR A 88 -28.27 10.47 -4.81
C THR A 88 -29.34 9.69 -4.08
N LEU A 89 -29.14 9.44 -2.79
CA LEU A 89 -30.05 8.69 -1.95
C LEU A 89 -29.94 9.16 -0.49
N ASP A 90 -31.08 9.58 0.10
CA ASP A 90 -31.16 9.85 1.52
C ASP A 90 -31.40 8.56 2.30
N ILE A 91 -30.32 7.92 2.74
CA ILE A 91 -30.38 6.64 3.50
C ILE A 91 -30.93 6.79 4.93
N GLU A 92 -31.12 8.02 5.41
CA GLU A 92 -31.77 8.27 6.72
C GLU A 92 -33.30 8.21 6.59
N SER A 93 -33.85 8.44 5.40
CA SER A 93 -35.27 8.32 5.10
C SER A 93 -35.67 6.86 4.91
N SER A 94 -36.94 6.54 5.24
CA SER A 94 -37.50 5.18 5.02
C SER A 94 -37.49 4.79 3.54
N ASP A 95 -37.77 5.71 2.64
CA ASP A 95 -37.79 5.47 1.20
C ASP A 95 -36.38 5.21 0.66
N GLY A 96 -35.37 5.94 1.19
CA GLY A 96 -33.97 5.72 0.86
C GLY A 96 -33.45 4.37 1.35
N GLN A 97 -33.83 3.96 2.57
CA GLN A 97 -33.50 2.65 3.10
C GLN A 97 -34.05 1.52 2.24
N GLU A 98 -35.33 1.58 1.86
CA GLU A 98 -35.94 0.55 1.03
C GLU A 98 -35.34 0.54 -0.40
N THR A 99 -34.97 1.71 -0.93
CA THR A 99 -34.27 1.83 -2.20
C THR A 99 -32.88 1.17 -2.13
N LEU A 100 -32.10 1.44 -1.06
CA LEU A 100 -30.78 0.82 -0.87
C LEU A 100 -30.89 -0.72 -0.70
N LYS A 101 -31.89 -1.22 0.04
CA LYS A 101 -32.15 -2.66 0.15
C LYS A 101 -32.45 -3.28 -1.20
N THR A 102 -33.22 -2.59 -2.04
CA THR A 102 -33.53 -3.02 -3.41
C THR A 102 -32.28 -3.08 -4.29
N LEU A 103 -31.42 -2.06 -4.22
CA LEU A 103 -30.12 -2.08 -4.91
C LEU A 103 -29.20 -3.21 -4.40
N ALA A 104 -29.15 -3.42 -3.08
CA ALA A 104 -28.35 -4.47 -2.46
C ALA A 104 -28.80 -5.89 -2.82
N ALA A 105 -30.08 -6.09 -3.13
CA ALA A 105 -30.62 -7.38 -3.58
C ALA A 105 -29.97 -7.88 -4.88
N ASP A 106 -29.49 -6.95 -5.74
CA ASP A 106 -28.84 -7.24 -7.03
C ASP A 106 -27.35 -6.88 -7.03
N ALA A 107 -26.80 -6.43 -5.92
CA ALA A 107 -25.39 -6.09 -5.81
C ALA A 107 -24.51 -7.30 -5.50
N ASP A 108 -23.26 -7.26 -5.94
CA ASP A 108 -22.26 -8.25 -5.63
C ASP A 108 -21.44 -7.83 -4.41
N ILE A 109 -21.11 -6.53 -4.34
CA ILE A 109 -20.29 -5.93 -3.28
C ILE A 109 -20.98 -4.63 -2.83
N LEU A 110 -20.99 -4.37 -1.53
CA LEU A 110 -21.31 -3.08 -0.95
C LEU A 110 -20.08 -2.64 -0.13
N ILE A 111 -19.59 -1.42 -0.37
CA ILE A 111 -18.50 -0.83 0.40
C ILE A 111 -18.98 0.42 1.10
N GLU A 112 -18.63 0.59 2.39
CA GLU A 112 -19.06 1.71 3.20
C GLU A 112 -17.94 2.15 4.17
N SER A 113 -18.01 3.39 4.66
CA SER A 113 -17.04 3.95 5.60
C SER A 113 -17.69 4.74 6.73
N PHE A 114 -18.88 4.35 7.15
CA PHE A 114 -19.58 4.96 8.29
C PHE A 114 -19.02 4.47 9.63
N ALA A 115 -19.37 5.18 10.69
CA ALA A 115 -19.03 4.76 12.04
C ALA A 115 -19.64 3.37 12.35
N PRO A 116 -18.94 2.51 13.12
CA PRO A 116 -19.47 1.19 13.48
C PRO A 116 -20.87 1.26 14.11
N GLY A 117 -21.78 0.43 13.59
CA GLY A 117 -23.16 0.38 14.04
C GLY A 117 -24.12 1.34 13.31
N TYR A 118 -23.63 2.36 12.58
CA TYR A 118 -24.50 3.31 11.87
C TYR A 118 -25.41 2.61 10.86
N MET A 119 -24.86 1.84 9.93
CA MET A 119 -25.65 1.08 8.95
C MET A 119 -26.63 0.11 9.63
N ALA A 120 -26.22 -0.53 10.72
CA ALA A 120 -27.10 -1.43 11.47
C ALA A 120 -28.27 -0.69 12.14
N SER A 121 -28.06 0.54 12.65
CA SER A 121 -29.12 1.37 13.23
C SER A 121 -30.20 1.78 12.22
N LEU A 122 -29.86 1.81 10.93
CA LEU A 122 -30.78 2.08 9.82
C LEU A 122 -31.41 0.80 9.24
N GLY A 123 -31.10 -0.40 9.79
CA GLY A 123 -31.53 -1.68 9.22
C GLY A 123 -30.83 -2.00 7.89
N LEU A 124 -29.63 -1.46 7.69
CA LEU A 124 -28.80 -1.60 6.48
C LEU A 124 -27.46 -2.31 6.78
N GLY A 125 -27.26 -2.82 8.00
CA GLY A 125 -26.07 -3.58 8.37
C GLY A 125 -26.00 -4.93 7.65
N TYR A 126 -24.81 -5.56 7.68
CA TYR A 126 -24.55 -6.83 6.98
C TYR A 126 -25.59 -7.92 7.33
N GLU A 127 -25.95 -8.07 8.60
CA GLU A 127 -26.91 -9.07 9.05
C GLU A 127 -28.26 -8.92 8.30
N HIS A 128 -28.80 -7.69 8.23
CA HIS A 128 -30.06 -7.42 7.53
C HIS A 128 -29.94 -7.58 6.01
N LEU A 129 -28.87 -7.06 5.41
CA LEU A 129 -28.69 -7.11 3.95
C LEU A 129 -28.37 -8.52 3.48
N SER A 130 -27.70 -9.36 4.28
CA SER A 130 -27.43 -10.77 3.97
C SER A 130 -28.68 -11.65 3.99
N GLU A 131 -29.73 -11.28 4.75
CA GLU A 131 -31.04 -11.95 4.67
C GLU A 131 -31.71 -11.70 3.32
N ILE A 132 -31.55 -10.47 2.77
CA ILE A 132 -32.08 -10.09 1.46
C ILE A 132 -31.23 -10.73 0.33
N ASN A 133 -29.90 -10.62 0.44
CA ASN A 133 -28.95 -11.15 -0.53
C ASN A 133 -27.83 -11.95 0.20
N PRO A 134 -28.02 -13.26 0.39
CA PRO A 134 -27.00 -14.11 1.03
C PRO A 134 -25.65 -14.19 0.30
N ARG A 135 -25.59 -13.65 -0.93
CA ARG A 135 -24.39 -13.58 -1.76
C ARG A 135 -23.65 -12.26 -1.62
N LEU A 136 -24.21 -11.29 -0.91
CA LEU A 136 -23.61 -9.96 -0.76
C LEU A 136 -22.29 -10.04 -0.01
N VAL A 137 -21.25 -9.46 -0.59
CA VAL A 137 -20.01 -9.12 0.11
C VAL A 137 -20.16 -7.70 0.63
N MET A 138 -20.12 -7.48 1.94
CA MET A 138 -20.11 -6.16 2.54
C MET A 138 -18.73 -5.85 3.10
N THR A 139 -18.15 -4.72 2.71
CA THR A 139 -16.83 -4.28 3.18
C THR A 139 -16.97 -2.96 3.93
N SER A 140 -16.69 -3.00 5.23
CA SER A 140 -16.73 -1.82 6.10
C SER A 140 -15.31 -1.33 6.39
N ILE A 141 -15.03 -0.06 6.12
CA ILE A 141 -13.73 0.58 6.32
C ILE A 141 -13.89 1.60 7.43
N THR A 142 -13.24 1.39 8.56
CA THR A 142 -13.35 2.27 9.74
C THR A 142 -11.99 2.59 10.33
N PRO A 143 -11.85 3.65 11.12
CA PRO A 143 -10.57 4.01 11.71
C PRO A 143 -9.90 2.85 12.48
N PHE A 144 -10.68 2.11 13.30
CA PHE A 144 -10.13 1.10 14.22
C PHE A 144 -10.77 -0.27 14.07
N GLY A 145 -11.66 -0.48 13.10
CA GLY A 145 -12.43 -1.71 12.90
C GLY A 145 -13.80 -1.66 13.59
N GLN A 146 -14.62 -2.67 13.32
CA GLN A 146 -16.03 -2.72 13.74
C GLN A 146 -16.22 -2.97 15.24
N THR A 147 -15.21 -3.49 15.94
CA THR A 147 -15.28 -3.87 17.35
C THR A 147 -14.02 -3.49 18.11
N GLY A 148 -14.10 -3.45 19.43
CA GLY A 148 -12.98 -3.16 20.31
C GLY A 148 -13.07 -1.80 21.01
N PRO A 149 -12.16 -1.50 21.94
CA PRO A 149 -12.24 -0.30 22.78
C PRO A 149 -12.20 1.01 22.00
N TYR A 150 -11.52 1.06 20.84
CA TYR A 150 -11.42 2.27 20.02
C TYR A 150 -12.39 2.28 18.83
N SER A 151 -13.29 1.30 18.72
CA SER A 151 -14.18 1.22 17.55
C SER A 151 -15.03 2.47 17.33
N GLN A 152 -15.37 3.23 18.37
CA GLN A 152 -16.14 4.47 18.30
C GLN A 152 -15.25 5.74 18.22
N TYR A 153 -13.92 5.60 18.24
CA TYR A 153 -13.01 6.74 18.13
C TYR A 153 -13.02 7.29 16.71
N ARG A 154 -12.90 8.60 16.61
CA ARG A 154 -12.74 9.31 15.33
C ARG A 154 -11.28 9.34 14.93
N ALA A 155 -11.02 9.30 13.63
CA ALA A 155 -9.70 9.55 13.11
C ALA A 155 -9.74 10.27 11.77
N THR A 156 -8.79 11.14 11.59
CA THR A 156 -8.36 11.67 10.29
C THR A 156 -7.09 10.95 9.82
N ASP A 157 -6.55 11.35 8.67
CA ASP A 157 -5.27 10.81 8.20
C ASP A 157 -4.15 10.98 9.23
N LEU A 158 -4.00 12.19 9.80
CA LEU A 158 -2.95 12.49 10.78
C LEU A 158 -3.06 11.63 12.03
N THR A 159 -4.24 11.53 12.63
CA THR A 159 -4.43 10.77 13.87
C THR A 159 -4.34 9.26 13.65
N ALA A 160 -4.73 8.75 12.47
CA ALA A 160 -4.55 7.35 12.11
C ALA A 160 -3.06 7.01 11.85
N MET A 161 -2.30 7.89 11.19
CA MET A 161 -0.86 7.75 11.03
C MET A 161 -0.13 7.76 12.37
N SER A 162 -0.62 8.56 13.33
CA SER A 162 -0.11 8.60 14.70
C SER A 162 -0.35 7.29 15.43
N MET A 163 -1.60 6.85 15.50
CA MET A 163 -2.00 5.63 16.22
C MET A 163 -1.56 4.35 15.50
N GLY A 164 -1.23 4.42 14.22
CA GLY A 164 -0.62 3.34 13.45
C GLY A 164 0.92 3.34 13.48
N GLY A 165 1.56 4.26 14.20
CA GLY A 165 3.00 4.29 14.43
C GLY A 165 3.86 4.87 13.30
N MET A 166 3.32 5.09 12.09
CA MET A 166 4.11 5.61 10.97
C MET A 166 4.65 7.01 11.25
N GLN A 167 3.86 7.84 11.91
CA GLN A 167 4.27 9.22 12.20
C GLN A 167 5.45 9.27 13.17
N TYR A 168 5.52 8.37 14.16
CA TYR A 168 6.62 8.31 15.12
C TYR A 168 8.00 8.19 14.45
N VAL A 169 8.09 7.41 13.38
CA VAL A 169 9.33 7.12 12.65
C VAL A 169 9.63 8.09 11.50
N CYS A 170 8.79 9.10 11.30
CA CYS A 170 8.96 10.09 10.23
C CYS A 170 9.33 11.47 10.77
N GLY A 171 10.30 12.13 10.12
CA GLY A 171 10.76 13.48 10.46
C GLY A 171 12.09 13.54 11.16
N ASP A 172 12.46 14.73 11.59
CA ASP A 172 13.73 15.01 12.27
C ASP A 172 13.63 14.77 13.78
N PRO A 173 14.68 14.28 14.45
CA PRO A 173 14.65 13.94 15.88
C PRO A 173 14.46 15.15 16.80
N ASP A 174 14.85 16.36 16.35
CA ASP A 174 14.75 17.61 17.09
C ASP A 174 13.44 18.41 16.81
N ARG A 175 12.48 17.80 16.08
CA ARG A 175 11.20 18.38 15.69
C ARG A 175 10.04 17.45 16.04
N PRO A 176 8.79 17.93 16.06
CA PRO A 176 7.62 17.06 16.13
C PRO A 176 7.65 16.00 15.00
N PRO A 177 7.17 14.77 15.25
CA PRO A 177 6.97 13.78 14.19
C PRO A 177 6.09 14.34 13.07
N VAL A 178 6.40 13.99 11.81
CA VAL A 178 5.63 14.48 10.66
C VAL A 178 4.82 13.37 9.99
N ARG A 179 3.67 13.76 9.39
CA ARG A 179 2.95 12.87 8.49
C ARG A 179 3.64 12.74 7.14
N ILE A 180 3.27 11.73 6.36
CA ILE A 180 3.54 11.73 4.92
C ILE A 180 2.74 12.88 4.29
N GLY A 181 3.38 13.67 3.43
CA GLY A 181 2.90 15.00 3.01
C GLY A 181 1.60 15.07 2.20
N PHE A 182 0.90 13.96 2.02
CA PHE A 182 -0.45 13.86 1.46
C PHE A 182 -1.19 12.73 2.17
N PRO A 183 -2.53 12.79 2.34
CA PRO A 183 -3.28 11.77 3.06
C PRO A 183 -3.02 10.36 2.52
N GLN A 184 -2.57 9.46 3.39
CA GLN A 184 -2.17 8.10 3.04
C GLN A 184 -2.92 7.02 3.82
N ALA A 185 -3.34 7.28 5.06
CA ALA A 185 -3.99 6.27 5.90
C ALA A 185 -5.31 5.76 5.30
N GLU A 186 -6.14 6.69 4.79
CA GLU A 186 -7.38 6.36 4.09
C GLU A 186 -7.12 5.52 2.82
N LEU A 187 -6.08 5.88 2.04
CA LEU A 187 -5.74 5.19 0.80
C LEU A 187 -5.16 3.80 1.07
N ASN A 188 -4.34 3.65 2.11
CA ASN A 188 -3.85 2.34 2.55
C ASN A 188 -5.03 1.44 2.98
N ALA A 189 -5.96 1.96 3.77
CA ALA A 189 -7.15 1.21 4.17
C ALA A 189 -8.03 0.85 2.97
N ALA A 190 -8.19 1.76 2.00
CA ALA A 190 -8.91 1.49 0.77
C ALA A 190 -8.25 0.38 -0.06
N GLY A 191 -6.92 0.35 -0.14
CA GLY A 191 -6.16 -0.74 -0.75
C GLY A 191 -6.45 -2.09 -0.07
N GLN A 192 -6.40 -2.13 1.27
CA GLN A 192 -6.74 -3.34 2.02
C GLN A 192 -8.20 -3.75 1.82
N ALA A 193 -9.12 -2.79 1.69
CA ALA A 193 -10.53 -3.04 1.42
C ALA A 193 -10.75 -3.67 0.04
N VAL A 194 -10.04 -3.20 -1.00
CA VAL A 194 -10.06 -3.85 -2.31
C VAL A 194 -9.61 -5.31 -2.19
N ALA A 195 -8.51 -5.55 -1.50
CA ALA A 195 -7.96 -6.89 -1.31
C ALA A 195 -8.96 -7.80 -0.56
N GLY A 196 -9.55 -7.31 0.53
CA GLY A 196 -10.54 -8.03 1.32
C GLY A 196 -11.83 -8.34 0.55
N ALA A 197 -12.36 -7.33 -0.17
CA ALA A 197 -13.54 -7.49 -1.02
C ALA A 197 -13.32 -8.54 -2.13
N MET A 198 -12.13 -8.54 -2.77
CA MET A 198 -11.78 -9.51 -3.81
C MET A 198 -11.60 -10.92 -3.24
N THR A 199 -11.04 -11.07 -2.03
CA THR A 199 -10.94 -12.36 -1.33
C THR A 199 -12.33 -12.93 -1.03
N ALA A 200 -13.23 -12.09 -0.49
CA ALA A 200 -14.60 -12.48 -0.20
C ALA A 200 -15.41 -12.77 -1.48
N LEU A 201 -15.19 -12.01 -2.55
CA LEU A 201 -15.81 -12.25 -3.86
C LEU A 201 -15.38 -13.60 -4.43
N TRP A 202 -14.10 -13.93 -4.38
CA TRP A 202 -13.58 -15.23 -4.83
C TRP A 202 -14.21 -16.38 -4.03
N HIS A 203 -14.20 -16.29 -2.69
CA HIS A 203 -14.87 -17.27 -1.84
C HIS A 203 -16.35 -17.44 -2.20
N ARG A 204 -17.06 -16.34 -2.41
CA ARG A 204 -18.45 -16.36 -2.83
C ARG A 204 -18.65 -17.09 -4.18
N GLN A 205 -17.75 -16.91 -5.13
CA GLN A 205 -17.86 -17.60 -6.42
C GLN A 205 -17.70 -19.12 -6.26
N MET A 206 -16.92 -19.56 -5.28
CA MET A 206 -16.73 -20.98 -5.00
C MET A 206 -17.86 -21.60 -4.16
N THR A 207 -18.45 -20.83 -3.23
CA THR A 207 -19.40 -21.35 -2.23
C THR A 207 -20.85 -20.89 -2.43
N GLY A 208 -21.06 -19.82 -3.20
CA GLY A 208 -22.37 -19.17 -3.33
C GLY A 208 -22.74 -18.24 -2.15
N ARG A 209 -21.85 -18.05 -1.14
CA ARG A 209 -22.12 -17.26 0.06
C ARG A 209 -21.20 -16.05 0.13
N GLY A 210 -21.79 -14.87 0.36
CA GLY A 210 -21.06 -13.66 0.71
C GLY A 210 -20.59 -13.67 2.16
N GLN A 211 -19.88 -12.63 2.56
CA GLN A 211 -19.43 -12.43 3.94
C GLN A 211 -19.11 -10.96 4.21
N HIS A 212 -18.98 -10.62 5.49
CA HIS A 212 -18.54 -9.30 5.93
C HIS A 212 -17.01 -9.22 5.97
N VAL A 213 -16.48 -8.10 5.49
CA VAL A 213 -15.05 -7.75 5.50
C VAL A 213 -14.86 -6.53 6.40
N ASP A 214 -14.12 -6.67 7.49
CA ASP A 214 -13.79 -5.59 8.43
C ASP A 214 -12.37 -5.10 8.21
N VAL A 215 -12.22 -3.82 7.81
CA VAL A 215 -10.96 -3.16 7.52
C VAL A 215 -10.72 -2.02 8.51
N SER A 216 -9.58 -2.07 9.20
CA SER A 216 -9.13 -1.03 10.13
C SER A 216 -8.06 -0.15 9.46
N MET A 217 -8.26 1.17 9.48
CA MET A 217 -7.27 2.13 8.99
C MET A 217 -5.97 2.08 9.82
N GLN A 218 -6.07 1.95 11.16
CA GLN A 218 -4.91 1.75 12.04
C GLN A 218 -4.08 0.54 11.59
N VAL A 219 -4.72 -0.63 11.38
CA VAL A 219 -4.03 -1.85 10.92
C VAL A 219 -3.40 -1.64 9.55
N ALA A 220 -4.09 -0.97 8.63
CA ALA A 220 -3.55 -0.68 7.29
C ALA A 220 -2.28 0.18 7.34
N VAL A 221 -2.20 1.12 8.29
CA VAL A 221 -0.98 1.91 8.54
C VAL A 221 0.12 1.03 9.13
N ILE A 222 -0.16 0.23 10.16
CA ILE A 222 0.82 -0.65 10.81
C ILE A 222 1.44 -1.62 9.80
N TRP A 223 0.66 -2.11 8.84
CA TRP A 223 1.16 -2.97 7.76
C TRP A 223 2.29 -2.35 6.95
N THR A 224 2.37 -1.03 6.88
CA THR A 224 3.50 -0.33 6.24
C THR A 224 4.77 -0.31 7.09
N LEU A 225 4.71 -0.83 8.33
CA LEU A 225 5.79 -0.87 9.33
C LEU A 225 6.24 -2.31 9.67
N MET A 226 5.88 -3.32 8.88
CA MET A 226 6.23 -4.74 9.13
C MET A 226 7.73 -4.99 9.36
N ASN A 227 8.58 -4.06 8.96
CA ASN A 227 10.03 -4.10 9.20
C ASN A 227 10.46 -3.34 10.45
N ALA A 228 9.55 -2.69 11.17
CA ALA A 228 9.81 -1.93 12.40
C ALA A 228 9.13 -2.57 13.63
N THR A 229 7.89 -3.04 13.47
CA THR A 229 7.09 -3.63 14.55
C THR A 229 7.76 -4.79 15.30
N PRO A 230 8.66 -5.61 14.69
CA PRO A 230 9.32 -6.69 15.42
C PRO A 230 10.52 -6.28 16.30
N TYR A 231 10.98 -5.01 16.21
CA TYR A 231 12.17 -4.60 17.00
C TYR A 231 11.96 -4.69 18.52
N PRO A 232 10.88 -4.16 19.11
CA PRO A 232 10.70 -4.25 20.56
C PRO A 232 10.70 -5.70 21.08
N PRO A 233 9.93 -6.64 20.55
CA PRO A 233 9.93 -8.01 21.06
C PRO A 233 11.19 -8.82 20.76
N LEU A 234 12.02 -8.42 19.79
CA LEU A 234 13.25 -9.15 19.45
C LEU A 234 14.51 -8.51 19.99
N HIS A 235 14.57 -7.18 20.05
CA HIS A 235 15.78 -6.44 20.41
C HIS A 235 15.60 -5.55 21.66
N GLY A 236 14.36 -5.35 22.15
CA GLY A 236 14.08 -4.46 23.28
C GLY A 236 14.31 -2.98 22.97
N GLU A 237 14.16 -2.58 21.72
CA GLU A 237 14.34 -1.18 21.27
C GLU A 237 13.27 -0.77 20.27
N ASN A 238 13.03 0.53 20.16
CA ASN A 238 12.21 1.12 19.11
C ASN A 238 13.07 1.60 17.94
N VAL A 239 12.48 1.66 16.75
CA VAL A 239 13.06 2.39 15.63
C VAL A 239 12.69 3.87 15.77
N GLU A 240 13.69 4.74 15.66
CA GLU A 240 13.53 6.17 15.84
C GLU A 240 13.47 6.93 14.51
N ARG A 241 12.91 8.16 14.54
CA ARG A 241 12.97 9.07 13.41
C ARG A 241 14.34 9.76 13.38
N GLU A 242 14.91 9.90 12.20
CA GLU A 242 16.26 10.44 12.01
C GLU A 242 16.38 11.39 10.81
N GLY A 243 15.27 11.88 10.28
CA GLY A 243 15.24 12.75 9.11
C GLY A 243 15.83 12.05 7.87
N ALA A 244 16.84 12.66 7.29
CA ALA A 244 17.53 12.13 6.10
C ALA A 244 18.48 10.96 6.38
N PHE A 245 18.50 10.41 7.58
CA PHE A 245 19.44 9.36 8.01
C PHE A 245 18.73 8.12 8.55
N ARG A 246 19.51 7.06 8.77
CA ARG A 246 19.14 5.85 9.54
C ARG A 246 20.35 5.37 10.33
N SER A 247 20.17 5.14 11.63
CA SER A 247 21.24 4.61 12.48
C SER A 247 21.18 3.09 12.61
N ARG A 248 22.35 2.49 12.78
CA ARG A 248 22.53 1.10 13.18
C ARG A 248 23.67 1.07 14.22
N GLY A 249 23.32 1.03 15.49
CA GLY A 249 24.30 1.23 16.55
C GLY A 249 24.98 2.59 16.40
N GLN A 250 26.32 2.61 16.34
CA GLN A 250 27.09 3.85 16.15
C GLN A 250 27.15 4.34 14.68
N LEU A 251 26.75 3.51 13.73
CA LEU A 251 26.76 3.85 12.32
C LEU A 251 25.52 4.67 11.97
N ARG A 252 25.72 5.89 11.44
CA ARG A 252 24.65 6.75 10.91
C ARG A 252 24.74 6.83 9.39
N VAL A 253 23.82 6.17 8.70
CA VAL A 253 23.79 6.09 7.23
C VAL A 253 22.86 7.15 6.66
N ARG A 254 23.39 8.02 5.80
CA ARG A 254 22.58 8.99 5.06
C ARG A 254 21.73 8.28 4.00
N GLN A 255 20.45 8.60 3.96
CA GLN A 255 19.48 8.05 3.01
C GLN A 255 19.09 9.07 1.93
N VAL A 256 19.12 10.35 2.26
CA VAL A 256 18.76 11.44 1.34
C VAL A 256 19.95 12.38 1.20
N TYR A 257 20.43 12.54 -0.02
CA TYR A 257 21.61 13.32 -0.39
C TYR A 257 21.21 14.58 -1.14
N PRO A 258 21.75 15.75 -0.82
CA PRO A 258 21.56 16.95 -1.64
C PRO A 258 22.29 16.82 -2.98
N CYS A 259 21.71 17.42 -4.02
CA CYS A 259 22.31 17.56 -5.35
C CYS A 259 22.02 18.97 -5.91
N LEU A 260 22.52 19.31 -7.09
CA LEU A 260 22.44 20.68 -7.64
C LEU A 260 21.01 21.21 -7.78
N ASP A 261 20.05 20.34 -8.07
CA ASP A 261 18.66 20.70 -8.39
C ASP A 261 17.63 20.01 -7.47
N GLY A 262 18.07 19.54 -6.31
CA GLY A 262 17.18 18.92 -5.34
C GLY A 262 17.83 17.87 -4.46
N HIS A 263 17.22 16.67 -4.37
CA HIS A 263 17.70 15.60 -3.51
C HIS A 263 17.60 14.23 -4.21
N LEU A 264 18.42 13.31 -3.74
CA LEU A 264 18.49 11.92 -4.18
C LEU A 264 18.26 11.01 -2.97
N SER A 265 17.45 9.96 -3.11
CA SER A 265 17.44 8.83 -2.19
C SER A 265 18.51 7.82 -2.64
N VAL A 266 19.38 7.39 -1.73
CA VAL A 266 20.52 6.51 -2.04
C VAL A 266 20.61 5.38 -1.02
N LEU A 267 20.78 4.16 -1.51
CA LEU A 267 21.07 2.99 -0.68
C LEU A 267 22.57 2.69 -0.70
N MET A 268 23.22 3.01 0.41
CA MET A 268 24.65 2.76 0.58
C MET A 268 24.91 1.49 1.40
N ALA A 269 25.56 0.53 0.77
CA ALA A 269 26.13 -0.65 1.39
C ALA A 269 27.48 -0.94 0.68
N PRO A 270 28.43 -1.65 1.26
CA PRO A 270 29.76 -1.83 0.66
C PRO A 270 29.76 -2.14 -0.83
N ARG A 271 29.02 -3.15 -1.26
CA ARG A 271 28.94 -3.54 -2.69
C ARG A 271 28.18 -2.55 -3.58
N THR A 272 27.27 -1.76 -3.02
CA THR A 272 26.49 -0.78 -3.82
C THR A 272 27.24 0.52 -4.03
N ILE A 273 28.33 0.74 -3.30
CA ILE A 273 29.20 1.91 -3.43
C ILE A 273 30.15 1.76 -4.64
N VAL A 274 30.55 0.55 -4.99
CA VAL A 274 31.54 0.28 -6.05
C VAL A 274 31.25 1.04 -7.35
N PRO A 275 30.04 1.00 -7.94
CA PRO A 275 29.75 1.75 -9.17
C PRO A 275 29.84 3.27 -9.00
N ILE A 276 29.63 3.78 -7.79
CA ILE A 276 29.79 5.22 -7.49
C ILE A 276 31.29 5.57 -7.47
N VAL A 277 32.12 4.73 -6.85
CA VAL A 277 33.58 4.91 -6.81
C VAL A 277 34.19 4.82 -8.21
N GLU A 278 33.71 3.89 -9.03
CA GLU A 278 34.11 3.81 -10.45
C GLU A 278 33.79 5.11 -11.19
N TRP A 279 32.61 5.68 -11.00
CA TRP A 279 32.24 6.97 -11.59
C TRP A 279 33.11 8.12 -11.07
N MET A 280 33.38 8.17 -9.76
CA MET A 280 34.30 9.18 -9.20
C MET A 280 35.72 9.05 -9.76
N ASN A 281 36.19 7.83 -10.06
CA ASN A 281 37.48 7.57 -10.69
C ASN A 281 37.49 8.02 -12.15
N GLU A 282 36.43 7.76 -12.91
CA GLU A 282 36.31 8.25 -14.31
C GLU A 282 36.43 9.78 -14.39
N GLU A 283 35.95 10.50 -13.37
CA GLU A 283 36.05 11.95 -13.27
C GLU A 283 37.35 12.46 -12.61
N GLY A 284 38.19 11.54 -12.13
CA GLY A 284 39.49 11.87 -11.51
C GLY A 284 39.38 12.49 -10.12
N VAL A 285 38.25 12.22 -9.40
CA VAL A 285 38.01 12.77 -8.05
C VAL A 285 38.03 11.71 -6.94
N ALA A 286 38.18 10.44 -7.26
CA ALA A 286 38.34 9.38 -6.30
C ALA A 286 39.74 9.39 -5.68
N PRO A 287 39.94 9.43 -4.36
CA PRO A 287 41.25 9.36 -3.75
C PRO A 287 41.85 7.94 -3.84
N ASP A 288 43.16 7.83 -3.90
CA ASP A 288 43.88 6.55 -4.08
C ASP A 288 43.50 5.49 -3.07
N TRP A 289 43.31 5.90 -1.79
CA TRP A 289 42.94 4.96 -0.74
C TRP A 289 41.57 4.30 -0.98
N LEU A 290 40.60 5.04 -1.55
CA LEU A 290 39.25 4.53 -1.87
C LEU A 290 39.30 3.55 -3.04
N LEU A 291 40.17 3.81 -4.02
CA LEU A 291 40.38 2.92 -5.17
C LEU A 291 41.11 1.61 -4.78
N ALA A 292 41.89 1.65 -3.70
CA ALA A 292 42.60 0.48 -3.18
C ALA A 292 41.79 -0.39 -2.21
N MET A 293 40.55 0.02 -1.87
CA MET A 293 39.70 -0.74 -0.93
C MET A 293 39.19 -2.05 -1.52
N ASP A 294 39.21 -3.09 -0.71
CA ASP A 294 38.52 -4.36 -0.96
C ASP A 294 37.07 -4.27 -0.43
N PHE A 295 36.13 -3.90 -1.29
CA PHE A 295 34.71 -3.80 -0.95
C PHE A 295 34.03 -5.17 -0.77
N ASP A 296 34.58 -6.25 -1.29
CA ASP A 296 34.03 -7.61 -1.10
C ASP A 296 34.37 -8.15 0.29
N GLY A 297 35.54 -7.82 0.81
CA GLY A 297 35.97 -8.14 2.18
C GLY A 297 35.47 -7.15 3.24
N TYR A 298 34.82 -6.06 2.86
CA TYR A 298 34.38 -4.98 3.77
C TYR A 298 33.03 -5.33 4.42
N ASP A 299 33.08 -5.94 5.61
CA ASP A 299 31.89 -6.38 6.37
C ASP A 299 31.42 -5.33 7.39
N LEU A 300 30.61 -4.40 6.90
CA LEU A 300 30.03 -3.33 7.71
C LEU A 300 29.07 -3.85 8.81
N ALA A 301 28.36 -4.94 8.54
CA ALA A 301 27.44 -5.51 9.52
C ALA A 301 28.21 -6.10 10.72
N LYS A 302 29.33 -6.78 10.46
CA LYS A 302 30.24 -7.28 11.50
C LYS A 302 30.87 -6.14 12.26
N ALA A 303 31.34 -5.10 11.56
CA ALA A 303 31.95 -3.92 12.18
C ALA A 303 30.97 -3.22 13.15
N VAL A 304 29.71 -3.08 12.79
CA VAL A 304 28.68 -2.52 13.68
C VAL A 304 28.45 -3.43 14.90
N ALA A 305 28.34 -4.75 14.70
CA ALA A 305 28.11 -5.71 15.78
C ALA A 305 29.30 -5.77 16.78
N GLU A 306 30.53 -5.64 16.29
CA GLU A 306 31.76 -5.67 17.10
C GLU A 306 32.21 -4.28 17.58
N ASN A 307 31.47 -3.20 17.23
CA ASN A 307 31.83 -1.80 17.50
C ASN A 307 33.24 -1.44 16.95
N ASP A 308 33.59 -1.91 15.76
CA ASP A 308 34.83 -1.57 15.07
C ASP A 308 34.80 -0.12 14.57
N ALA A 309 35.35 0.78 15.40
CA ALA A 309 35.34 2.22 15.16
C ALA A 309 36.05 2.60 13.86
N ASP A 310 37.16 1.94 13.50
CA ASP A 310 37.96 2.28 12.31
C ASP A 310 37.20 1.97 11.03
N THR A 311 36.54 0.82 10.97
CA THR A 311 35.69 0.43 9.82
C THR A 311 34.48 1.35 9.71
N ILE A 312 33.83 1.68 10.83
CA ILE A 312 32.68 2.60 10.87
C ILE A 312 33.10 4.01 10.40
N GLU A 313 34.21 4.54 10.89
CA GLU A 313 34.74 5.85 10.51
C GLU A 313 35.10 5.89 9.01
N THR A 314 35.72 4.83 8.49
CA THR A 314 36.02 4.71 7.06
C THR A 314 34.75 4.80 6.23
N PHE A 315 33.66 4.11 6.61
CA PHE A 315 32.37 4.22 5.91
C PHE A 315 31.82 5.65 5.99
N MET A 316 31.91 6.33 7.12
CA MET A 316 31.46 7.72 7.24
C MET A 316 32.28 8.68 6.34
N GLN A 317 33.58 8.43 6.16
CA GLN A 317 34.42 9.17 5.21
C GLN A 317 33.99 8.93 3.77
N ILE A 318 33.71 7.68 3.38
CA ILE A 318 33.17 7.34 2.06
C ILE A 318 31.84 8.06 1.83
N GLN A 319 30.94 8.01 2.79
CA GLN A 319 29.64 8.70 2.71
C GLN A 319 29.80 10.21 2.46
N SER A 320 30.75 10.85 3.16
CA SER A 320 31.05 12.28 2.97
C SER A 320 31.60 12.59 1.57
N LEU A 321 32.44 11.71 1.01
CA LEU A 321 32.94 11.85 -0.36
C LEU A 321 31.82 11.72 -1.38
N VAL A 322 30.91 10.75 -1.21
CA VAL A 322 29.74 10.55 -2.07
C VAL A 322 28.78 11.74 -1.98
N GLU A 323 28.54 12.29 -0.79
CA GLU A 323 27.73 13.50 -0.62
C GLU A 323 28.31 14.68 -1.37
N LYS A 324 29.62 14.92 -1.25
CA LYS A 324 30.30 15.98 -1.99
C LYS A 324 30.24 15.76 -3.51
N PHE A 325 30.36 14.52 -3.96
CA PHE A 325 30.30 14.16 -5.36
C PHE A 325 28.92 14.41 -5.95
N PHE A 326 27.87 13.92 -5.29
CA PHE A 326 26.49 14.13 -5.73
C PHE A 326 26.05 15.59 -5.59
N GLY A 327 26.57 16.34 -4.63
CA GLY A 327 26.36 17.79 -4.53
C GLY A 327 26.77 18.58 -5.78
N GLY A 328 27.66 18.02 -6.62
CA GLY A 328 28.07 18.58 -7.92
C GLY A 328 27.30 18.05 -9.13
N LYS A 329 26.24 17.25 -8.94
CA LYS A 329 25.46 16.59 -9.98
C LYS A 329 24.01 17.01 -9.96
N THR A 330 23.32 16.93 -11.09
CA THR A 330 21.85 17.05 -11.16
C THR A 330 21.17 15.71 -10.89
N LYS A 331 19.87 15.75 -10.52
CA LYS A 331 19.04 14.55 -10.37
C LYS A 331 19.08 13.68 -11.63
N ALA A 332 19.00 14.31 -12.80
CA ALA A 332 18.97 13.63 -14.09
C ALA A 332 20.30 12.89 -14.36
N GLU A 333 21.45 13.54 -14.15
CA GLU A 333 22.77 12.91 -14.34
C GLU A 333 22.95 11.68 -13.45
N VAL A 334 22.58 11.77 -12.16
CA VAL A 334 22.70 10.63 -11.25
C VAL A 334 21.73 9.52 -11.63
N TYR A 335 20.50 9.85 -12.01
CA TYR A 335 19.49 8.84 -12.35
C TYR A 335 19.82 8.12 -13.66
N ASP A 336 20.26 8.85 -14.70
CA ASP A 336 20.71 8.24 -15.96
C ASP A 336 21.87 7.27 -15.71
N ARG A 337 22.82 7.67 -14.87
CA ARG A 337 23.95 6.79 -14.50
C ARG A 337 23.44 5.57 -13.70
N ALA A 338 22.50 5.76 -12.77
CA ALA A 338 21.93 4.71 -11.95
C ALA A 338 21.23 3.61 -12.77
N ILE A 339 20.50 4.00 -13.83
CA ILE A 339 19.80 3.05 -14.71
C ILE A 339 20.78 2.07 -15.37
N TRP A 340 21.92 2.55 -15.83
CA TRP A 340 22.84 1.75 -16.65
C TRP A 340 24.00 1.11 -15.88
N HIS A 341 24.39 1.67 -14.73
CA HIS A 341 25.53 1.23 -13.94
C HIS A 341 25.17 0.62 -12.58
N ARG A 342 23.86 0.31 -12.36
CA ARG A 342 23.36 -0.33 -11.13
C ARG A 342 23.69 0.45 -9.84
N ILE A 343 23.74 1.79 -9.93
CA ILE A 343 23.82 2.62 -8.74
C ILE A 343 22.44 2.64 -8.09
N LEU A 344 22.36 2.32 -6.80
CA LEU A 344 21.11 2.33 -6.06
C LEU A 344 20.77 3.75 -5.58
N ALA A 345 20.46 4.62 -6.54
CA ALA A 345 20.07 6.00 -6.34
C ALA A 345 18.85 6.37 -7.19
N ALA A 346 17.96 7.17 -6.62
CA ALA A 346 16.77 7.69 -7.30
C ALA A 346 16.55 9.17 -6.94
N PRO A 347 16.06 10.00 -7.85
CA PRO A 347 15.67 11.38 -7.53
C PRO A 347 14.48 11.39 -6.57
N CYS A 348 14.51 12.31 -5.60
CA CYS A 348 13.32 12.66 -4.83
C CYS A 348 12.45 13.57 -5.70
N ASN A 349 11.61 12.94 -6.53
CA ASN A 349 10.85 13.63 -7.57
C ASN A 349 9.84 14.62 -7.00
N THR A 350 9.73 15.77 -7.65
CA THR A 350 8.58 16.67 -7.56
C THR A 350 7.43 16.15 -8.43
N VAL A 351 6.23 16.72 -8.27
CA VAL A 351 5.09 16.42 -9.17
C VAL A 351 5.40 16.76 -10.62
N GLN A 352 6.27 17.73 -10.88
CA GLN A 352 6.79 18.08 -12.21
C GLN A 352 7.67 16.95 -12.78
N ASP A 353 8.67 16.49 -12.03
CA ASP A 353 9.56 15.40 -12.47
C ASP A 353 8.77 14.12 -12.80
N ILE A 354 7.68 13.87 -12.07
CA ILE A 354 6.79 12.72 -12.32
C ILE A 354 6.01 12.92 -13.63
N ALA A 355 5.42 14.11 -13.83
CA ALA A 355 4.66 14.43 -15.04
C ALA A 355 5.53 14.39 -16.30
N ASP A 356 6.79 14.82 -16.19
CA ASP A 356 7.76 14.88 -17.28
C ASP A 356 8.53 13.55 -17.49
N SER A 357 8.20 12.50 -16.72
CA SER A 357 8.92 11.21 -16.76
C SER A 357 8.81 10.53 -18.13
N PRO A 358 9.95 10.28 -18.83
CA PRO A 358 9.95 9.56 -20.10
C PRO A 358 9.49 8.09 -19.95
N GLN A 359 9.68 7.49 -18.76
CA GLN A 359 9.21 6.14 -18.47
C GLN A 359 7.68 6.07 -18.44
N LEU A 360 7.04 6.99 -17.72
CA LEU A 360 5.58 7.04 -17.62
C LEU A 360 4.95 7.39 -18.97
N ALA A 361 5.56 8.32 -19.73
CA ALA A 361 5.12 8.68 -21.08
C ALA A 361 5.20 7.48 -22.05
N ALA A 362 6.30 6.73 -22.02
CA ALA A 362 6.49 5.55 -22.87
C ALA A 362 5.54 4.38 -22.53
N ARG A 363 4.95 4.42 -21.34
CA ARG A 363 3.97 3.41 -20.88
C ARG A 363 2.52 3.87 -20.97
N ASP A 364 2.24 5.01 -21.65
CA ASP A 364 0.90 5.59 -21.83
C ASP A 364 0.17 5.90 -20.51
N PHE A 365 0.93 6.39 -19.50
CA PHE A 365 0.41 6.60 -18.15
C PHE A 365 -0.45 7.86 -17.99
N TRP A 366 -0.58 8.70 -19.01
CA TRP A 366 -1.27 9.98 -18.97
C TRP A 366 -2.48 10.04 -19.92
N PRO A 367 -3.55 9.22 -19.72
CA PRO A 367 -4.75 9.30 -20.54
C PRO A 367 -5.51 10.60 -20.29
N LYS A 368 -6.13 11.12 -21.36
CA LYS A 368 -7.01 12.30 -21.27
C LYS A 368 -8.48 11.86 -21.36
N LEU A 369 -9.30 12.40 -20.47
CA LEU A 369 -10.72 12.13 -20.39
C LEU A 369 -11.51 13.42 -20.60
N ASP A 370 -12.59 13.35 -21.39
CA ASP A 370 -13.50 14.48 -21.57
C ASP A 370 -14.32 14.72 -20.30
N HIS A 371 -14.38 15.97 -19.88
CA HIS A 371 -15.20 16.45 -18.76
C HIS A 371 -16.21 17.48 -19.30
N PRO A 372 -17.38 17.05 -19.79
CA PRO A 372 -18.32 17.92 -20.46
C PRO A 372 -18.79 19.10 -19.60
N GLU A 373 -18.91 18.90 -18.29
CA GLU A 373 -19.30 19.94 -17.34
C GLU A 373 -18.25 21.04 -17.18
N LEU A 374 -16.98 20.71 -17.36
CA LEU A 374 -15.86 21.66 -17.31
C LEU A 374 -15.58 22.27 -18.68
N GLY A 375 -16.09 21.65 -19.76
CA GLY A 375 -15.85 22.06 -21.14
C GLY A 375 -14.42 21.76 -21.63
N GLU A 376 -13.69 20.88 -20.96
CA GLU A 376 -12.29 20.55 -21.25
C GLU A 376 -11.93 19.09 -20.98
N LYS A 377 -10.73 18.69 -21.40
CA LYS A 377 -10.16 17.38 -21.12
C LYS A 377 -9.18 17.45 -19.97
N LEU A 378 -9.37 16.64 -18.94
CA LEU A 378 -8.41 16.49 -17.87
C LEU A 378 -7.49 15.30 -18.13
N THR A 379 -6.19 15.47 -17.80
CA THR A 379 -5.24 14.38 -17.77
C THR A 379 -5.40 13.61 -16.45
N HIS A 380 -5.60 12.32 -16.54
CA HIS A 380 -5.68 11.40 -15.41
C HIS A 380 -4.47 10.47 -15.38
N LEU A 381 -4.36 9.70 -14.28
CA LEU A 381 -3.41 8.60 -14.20
C LEU A 381 -3.94 7.38 -14.95
N GLY A 382 -3.05 6.67 -15.62
CA GLY A 382 -3.31 5.46 -16.37
C GLY A 382 -3.57 4.23 -15.47
N PRO A 383 -3.42 3.01 -16.01
CA PRO A 383 -3.64 1.80 -15.24
C PRO A 383 -2.60 1.64 -14.12
N PHE A 384 -3.05 1.24 -12.92
CA PHE A 384 -2.14 0.93 -11.81
C PHE A 384 -1.39 -0.41 -12.01
N ILE A 385 -1.86 -1.23 -12.95
CA ILE A 385 -1.23 -2.47 -13.42
C ILE A 385 -1.64 -2.72 -14.86
N LYS A 386 -0.74 -3.20 -15.71
CA LYS A 386 -1.05 -3.60 -17.07
C LYS A 386 -1.49 -5.06 -17.12
N MET A 387 -2.62 -5.33 -17.76
CA MET A 387 -3.21 -6.66 -17.92
C MET A 387 -3.40 -6.97 -19.41
N SER A 388 -2.82 -8.07 -19.91
CA SER A 388 -2.72 -8.31 -21.36
C SER A 388 -4.04 -8.68 -22.04
N GLU A 389 -4.96 -9.38 -21.35
CA GLU A 389 -6.23 -9.83 -21.92
C GLU A 389 -7.42 -8.99 -21.47
N SER A 390 -7.33 -8.35 -20.29
CA SER A 390 -8.39 -7.52 -19.73
C SER A 390 -7.86 -6.16 -19.25
N PRO A 391 -7.35 -5.31 -20.17
CA PRO A 391 -6.63 -4.09 -19.81
C PRO A 391 -7.53 -3.11 -19.05
N ILE A 392 -6.96 -2.51 -18.00
CA ILE A 392 -7.59 -1.42 -17.26
C ILE A 392 -7.76 -0.23 -18.22
N LYS A 393 -8.97 0.34 -18.23
CA LYS A 393 -9.31 1.50 -19.05
C LYS A 393 -10.02 2.57 -18.25
N LEU A 394 -9.64 3.80 -18.46
CA LEU A 394 -10.38 4.95 -17.96
C LEU A 394 -11.55 5.22 -18.93
N ARG A 395 -12.80 4.96 -18.51
CA ARG A 395 -13.99 4.90 -19.36
C ARG A 395 -14.90 6.12 -19.24
N ARG A 396 -14.94 6.71 -18.04
CA ARG A 396 -15.81 7.86 -17.73
C ARG A 396 -15.24 8.74 -16.63
N PRO A 397 -15.53 10.06 -16.64
CA PRO A 397 -15.18 10.95 -15.55
C PRO A 397 -15.91 10.57 -14.26
N ALA A 398 -15.52 11.21 -13.14
CA ALA A 398 -16.27 11.14 -11.90
C ALA A 398 -17.70 11.68 -12.13
N PRO A 399 -18.74 11.03 -11.58
CA PRO A 399 -20.12 11.42 -11.86
C PRO A 399 -20.48 12.77 -11.25
N ARG A 400 -21.41 13.49 -11.90
CA ARG A 400 -22.09 14.64 -11.29
C ARG A 400 -23.09 14.18 -10.24
N ILE A 401 -23.53 15.08 -9.37
CA ILE A 401 -24.54 14.78 -8.36
C ILE A 401 -25.81 14.28 -9.06
N GLY A 402 -26.24 13.05 -8.73
CA GLY A 402 -27.44 12.42 -9.26
C GLY A 402 -27.44 12.14 -10.78
N GLU A 403 -26.29 12.17 -11.44
CA GLU A 403 -26.19 12.03 -12.90
C GLU A 403 -26.91 10.80 -13.46
N HIS A 404 -26.94 9.72 -12.71
CA HIS A 404 -27.50 8.44 -13.15
C HIS A 404 -28.79 8.05 -12.40
N ASN A 405 -29.45 9.02 -11.71
CA ASN A 405 -30.69 8.76 -10.96
C ASN A 405 -31.78 8.14 -11.86
N ASP A 406 -32.06 8.74 -13.01
CA ASP A 406 -33.12 8.26 -13.91
C ASP A 406 -32.77 6.88 -14.49
N GLU A 407 -31.50 6.67 -14.85
CA GLU A 407 -31.02 5.39 -15.39
C GLU A 407 -31.11 4.26 -14.37
N ILE A 408 -30.65 4.50 -13.13
CA ILE A 408 -30.53 3.44 -12.10
C ILE A 408 -31.79 3.33 -11.28
N LEU A 409 -32.28 4.43 -10.69
CA LEU A 409 -33.47 4.42 -9.82
C LEU A 409 -34.77 4.31 -10.59
N GLY A 410 -34.82 4.84 -11.84
CA GLY A 410 -35.99 4.68 -12.74
C GLY A 410 -36.24 3.23 -13.07
N GLN A 411 -35.19 2.45 -13.38
CA GLN A 411 -35.30 1.01 -13.71
C GLN A 411 -35.82 0.19 -12.50
N LEU A 412 -35.51 0.58 -11.26
CA LEU A 412 -36.02 -0.10 -10.07
C LEU A 412 -37.53 0.05 -9.87
N ARG A 413 -38.11 1.15 -10.38
CA ARG A 413 -39.55 1.42 -10.32
C ARG A 413 -40.35 0.59 -11.34
N GLU A 414 -39.68 0.18 -12.40
CA GLU A 414 -40.33 -0.55 -13.53
C GLU A 414 -40.18 -2.07 -13.42
N SER A 415 -39.22 -2.57 -12.64
CA SER A 415 -38.95 -4.00 -12.51
C SER A 415 -38.60 -4.38 -11.07
N THR A 416 -39.28 -5.44 -10.58
CA THR A 416 -38.75 -6.09 -9.34
C THR A 416 -37.44 -6.77 -9.71
N PRO A 417 -36.32 -6.45 -9.04
CA PRO A 417 -35.02 -7.05 -9.36
C PRO A 417 -35.12 -8.57 -9.28
N ALA A 418 -34.76 -9.24 -10.37
CA ALA A 418 -34.67 -10.68 -10.38
C ALA A 418 -33.48 -11.06 -9.48
N ARG A 419 -33.76 -11.82 -8.41
CA ARG A 419 -32.72 -12.35 -7.52
C ARG A 419 -31.65 -13.06 -8.36
N ARG A 420 -30.43 -12.53 -8.40
CA ARG A 420 -29.33 -13.16 -9.14
C ARG A 420 -29.02 -14.51 -8.50
N THR A 421 -29.45 -15.57 -9.12
CA THR A 421 -29.03 -16.92 -8.80
C THR A 421 -27.70 -17.15 -9.50
N GLY A 422 -26.62 -17.05 -8.76
CA GLY A 422 -25.30 -17.42 -9.30
C GLY A 422 -25.22 -18.94 -9.58
N PRO A 423 -24.21 -19.40 -10.30
CA PRO A 423 -24.00 -20.81 -10.55
C PRO A 423 -23.98 -21.58 -9.21
N ASN A 424 -24.66 -22.72 -9.16
CA ASN A 424 -24.59 -23.61 -8.02
C ASN A 424 -23.12 -24.02 -7.79
N PRO A 425 -22.60 -23.97 -6.56
CA PRO A 425 -21.24 -24.40 -6.27
C PRO A 425 -21.04 -25.84 -6.75
N THR A 426 -20.04 -26.05 -7.58
CA THR A 426 -19.63 -27.39 -7.98
C THR A 426 -18.92 -28.03 -6.78
N GLY A 427 -19.58 -29.02 -6.19
CA GLY A 427 -19.42 -29.64 -4.86
C GLY A 427 -18.03 -29.98 -4.30
N ALA A 428 -16.90 -29.79 -4.98
CA ALA A 428 -15.59 -30.15 -4.47
C ALA A 428 -14.91 -29.04 -3.64
N HIS A 429 -15.28 -27.76 -3.82
CA HIS A 429 -14.64 -26.62 -3.16
C HIS A 429 -15.42 -26.15 -1.90
N ALA A 430 -16.70 -26.46 -1.80
CA ALA A 430 -17.55 -26.05 -0.68
C ALA A 430 -17.13 -26.62 0.69
N ALA A 431 -16.27 -27.64 0.71
CA ALA A 431 -15.88 -28.35 1.94
C ALA A 431 -14.53 -27.89 2.56
N ARG A 432 -13.80 -26.96 1.94
CA ARG A 432 -12.41 -26.67 2.34
C ARG A 432 -12.19 -25.43 3.23
N GLY A 433 -13.21 -24.64 3.50
CA GLY A 433 -13.17 -23.61 4.56
C GLY A 433 -12.26 -22.39 4.34
N LYS A 434 -11.39 -22.39 3.32
CA LYS A 434 -10.46 -21.29 3.01
C LYS A 434 -10.74 -20.74 1.61
N PRO A 435 -10.65 -19.41 1.39
CA PRO A 435 -10.97 -18.78 0.10
C PRO A 435 -10.24 -19.39 -1.10
N PHE A 436 -8.93 -19.59 -0.98
CA PHE A 436 -8.06 -20.06 -2.06
C PHE A 436 -7.66 -21.52 -1.95
N ALA A 437 -8.42 -22.34 -1.21
CA ALA A 437 -8.11 -23.78 -1.11
C ALA A 437 -8.07 -24.45 -2.49
N GLY A 438 -6.90 -25.04 -2.83
CA GLY A 438 -6.65 -25.71 -4.09
C GLY A 438 -6.07 -24.82 -5.20
N LEU A 439 -5.93 -23.51 -4.98
CA LEU A 439 -5.17 -22.62 -5.85
C LEU A 439 -3.68 -22.87 -5.67
N LYS A 440 -2.93 -23.00 -6.76
CA LYS A 440 -1.51 -23.31 -6.79
C LYS A 440 -0.70 -22.15 -7.32
N VAL A 441 0.35 -21.76 -6.58
CA VAL A 441 1.20 -20.60 -6.92
C VAL A 441 2.66 -20.99 -6.90
N LEU A 442 3.37 -20.77 -8.01
CA LEU A 442 4.82 -20.89 -8.10
C LEU A 442 5.45 -19.51 -7.98
N ASP A 443 6.14 -19.26 -6.86
CA ASP A 443 6.58 -17.95 -6.41
C ASP A 443 8.10 -17.79 -6.50
N PHE A 444 8.58 -17.00 -7.50
CA PHE A 444 9.99 -16.59 -7.66
C PHE A 444 10.21 -15.16 -7.15
N THR A 445 9.29 -14.59 -6.42
CA THR A 445 9.39 -13.19 -6.02
C THR A 445 10.39 -12.99 -4.87
N TRP A 446 11.09 -11.85 -4.89
CA TRP A 446 12.08 -11.44 -3.90
C TRP A 446 11.75 -10.06 -3.33
N VAL A 447 12.34 -9.75 -2.19
CA VAL A 447 12.29 -8.47 -1.47
C VAL A 447 10.88 -8.18 -0.96
N GLY A 448 10.17 -7.13 -1.42
CA GLY A 448 8.94 -6.60 -0.82
C GLY A 448 7.66 -6.94 -1.60
N VAL A 449 7.36 -6.19 -2.67
CA VAL A 449 6.04 -6.20 -3.34
C VAL A 449 5.57 -7.59 -3.75
N GLY A 450 6.44 -8.36 -4.40
CA GLY A 450 6.09 -9.70 -4.86
C GLY A 450 5.76 -10.65 -3.71
N PRO A 451 6.69 -10.87 -2.76
CA PRO A 451 6.45 -11.75 -1.61
C PRO A 451 5.22 -11.38 -0.79
N ILE A 452 5.01 -10.08 -0.51
CA ILE A 452 3.83 -9.59 0.22
C ILE A 452 2.55 -9.83 -0.59
N THR A 453 2.57 -9.67 -1.92
CA THR A 453 1.42 -9.97 -2.78
C THR A 453 1.05 -11.47 -2.72
N MET A 454 2.05 -12.36 -2.77
CA MET A 454 1.83 -13.81 -2.67
C MET A 454 1.43 -14.25 -1.26
N LYS A 455 1.85 -13.51 -0.21
CA LYS A 455 1.43 -13.74 1.17
C LYS A 455 -0.10 -13.65 1.34
N TYR A 456 -0.78 -12.69 0.69
CA TYR A 456 -2.24 -12.62 0.76
C TYR A 456 -2.91 -13.92 0.31
N LEU A 457 -2.41 -14.54 -0.77
CA LEU A 457 -2.92 -15.83 -1.25
C LEU A 457 -2.63 -16.96 -0.26
N ALA A 458 -1.40 -17.02 0.26
CA ALA A 458 -0.97 -18.06 1.20
C ALA A 458 -1.76 -18.02 2.52
N ASP A 459 -1.87 -16.84 3.15
CA ASP A 459 -2.58 -16.66 4.42
C ASP A 459 -4.08 -17.01 4.30
N HIS A 460 -4.66 -16.90 3.09
CA HIS A 460 -6.04 -17.26 2.79
C HIS A 460 -6.19 -18.62 2.10
N GLY A 461 -5.14 -19.46 2.12
CA GLY A 461 -5.23 -20.90 1.86
C GLY A 461 -4.80 -21.39 0.50
N ALA A 462 -4.14 -20.57 -0.33
CA ALA A 462 -3.47 -21.05 -1.54
C ALA A 462 -2.27 -21.93 -1.18
N ASP A 463 -1.95 -22.88 -2.04
CA ASP A 463 -0.72 -23.66 -1.98
C ASP A 463 0.38 -22.92 -2.74
N VAL A 464 1.28 -22.25 -1.99
CA VAL A 464 2.34 -21.40 -2.54
C VAL A 464 3.68 -22.07 -2.36
N ILE A 465 4.34 -22.43 -3.47
CA ILE A 465 5.73 -22.91 -3.48
C ILE A 465 6.64 -21.72 -3.79
N ARG A 466 7.44 -21.33 -2.79
CA ARG A 466 8.46 -20.29 -2.94
C ARG A 466 9.79 -20.91 -3.36
N VAL A 467 10.30 -20.48 -4.50
CA VAL A 467 11.63 -20.87 -5.01
C VAL A 467 12.68 -19.88 -4.53
N GLU A 468 13.67 -20.38 -3.80
CA GLU A 468 14.77 -19.56 -3.25
C GLU A 468 16.09 -20.34 -3.30
N SER A 469 17.24 -19.69 -3.15
CA SER A 469 18.57 -20.31 -3.24
C SER A 469 19.40 -19.98 -2.00
N VAL A 470 20.14 -20.96 -1.48
CA VAL A 470 21.09 -20.74 -0.37
C VAL A 470 22.35 -20.03 -0.87
N SER A 471 22.83 -20.39 -2.04
CA SER A 471 24.01 -19.74 -2.65
C SER A 471 23.74 -18.32 -3.11
N ARG A 472 22.47 -17.93 -3.31
CA ARG A 472 22.04 -16.56 -3.64
C ARG A 472 20.69 -16.25 -2.98
N PRO A 473 20.69 -16.05 -1.64
CA PRO A 473 19.45 -15.84 -0.90
C PRO A 473 18.84 -14.47 -1.17
N ASP A 474 17.56 -14.35 -0.86
CA ASP A 474 16.88 -13.04 -0.81
C ASP A 474 17.68 -12.10 0.12
N VAL A 475 17.98 -10.90 -0.36
CA VAL A 475 18.81 -9.93 0.37
C VAL A 475 18.22 -9.54 1.73
N LEU A 476 16.91 -9.64 1.91
CA LEU A 476 16.25 -9.36 3.18
C LEU A 476 16.60 -10.36 4.28
N ARG A 477 17.06 -11.58 3.93
CA ARG A 477 17.57 -12.56 4.91
C ARG A 477 18.78 -12.07 5.68
N ASN A 478 19.49 -11.07 5.15
CA ASN A 478 20.62 -10.41 5.79
C ASN A 478 20.23 -9.09 6.50
N GLY A 479 18.94 -8.78 6.55
CA GLY A 479 18.41 -7.56 7.19
C GLY A 479 17.87 -7.81 8.61
N PRO A 480 18.16 -6.93 9.59
CA PRO A 480 17.56 -7.00 10.93
C PRO A 480 16.05 -6.62 10.89
N PRO A 481 15.28 -6.94 11.95
CA PRO A 481 15.73 -7.52 13.19
C PRO A 481 15.94 -9.03 13.12
N PHE A 482 16.94 -9.54 13.84
CA PHE A 482 17.26 -10.96 13.93
C PHE A 482 16.79 -11.55 15.26
N LYS A 483 16.36 -12.80 15.24
CA LYS A 483 16.07 -13.54 16.47
C LYS A 483 17.27 -13.55 17.42
N ASP A 484 17.06 -13.16 18.68
CA ASP A 484 18.06 -13.04 19.73
C ASP A 484 19.25 -12.15 19.32
N ALA A 485 19.00 -11.14 18.50
CA ALA A 485 20.01 -10.23 17.90
C ALA A 485 21.19 -10.96 17.23
N THR A 486 21.00 -12.21 16.80
CA THR A 486 22.02 -13.05 16.17
C THR A 486 21.71 -13.22 14.68
N SER A 487 22.61 -12.78 13.80
CA SER A 487 22.47 -12.93 12.35
C SER A 487 22.45 -14.40 11.91
N GLY A 488 21.72 -14.68 10.82
CA GLY A 488 21.61 -16.01 10.23
C GLY A 488 20.59 -16.03 9.11
N ILE A 489 20.78 -16.89 8.12
CA ILE A 489 19.96 -16.92 6.90
C ILE A 489 18.45 -17.11 7.14
N ASN A 490 18.11 -17.79 8.24
CA ASN A 490 16.73 -18.08 8.65
C ASN A 490 16.30 -17.28 9.89
N ARG A 491 17.15 -16.40 10.41
CA ARG A 491 16.92 -15.72 11.70
C ARG A 491 16.35 -14.32 11.55
N SER A 492 16.26 -13.79 10.32
CA SER A 492 15.72 -12.47 10.05
C SER A 492 14.18 -12.49 10.07
N GLN A 493 13.58 -11.63 10.91
CA GLN A 493 12.12 -11.42 10.93
C GLN A 493 11.62 -10.65 9.71
N PHE A 494 12.49 -9.90 9.04
CA PHE A 494 12.15 -9.09 7.89
C PHE A 494 11.51 -9.91 6.77
N PRO A 495 12.20 -10.91 6.16
CA PRO A 495 11.56 -11.77 5.15
C PRO A 495 10.53 -12.73 5.77
N ALA A 496 10.65 -13.08 7.06
CA ALA A 496 9.70 -14.00 7.70
C ALA A 496 8.28 -13.43 7.69
N SER A 497 8.11 -12.14 8.01
CA SER A 497 6.81 -11.46 7.94
C SER A 497 6.21 -11.43 6.54
N TYR A 498 7.02 -11.47 5.48
CA TYR A 498 6.56 -11.40 4.08
C TYR A 498 6.24 -12.75 3.46
N ASN A 499 6.63 -13.85 4.09
CA ASN A 499 6.57 -15.19 3.50
C ASN A 499 5.81 -16.21 4.36
N THR A 500 4.88 -15.75 5.21
CA THR A 500 4.00 -16.66 5.94
C THR A 500 3.22 -17.57 4.99
N GLY A 501 2.94 -18.80 5.42
CA GLY A 501 2.08 -19.73 4.72
C GLY A 501 2.65 -20.38 3.46
N LYS A 502 3.91 -20.11 3.10
CA LYS A 502 4.54 -20.63 1.87
C LYS A 502 5.38 -21.86 2.16
N ARG A 503 5.42 -22.83 1.21
CA ARG A 503 6.34 -23.96 1.22
C ARG A 503 7.67 -23.58 0.55
N GLY A 504 8.81 -23.92 1.15
CA GLY A 504 10.15 -23.57 0.65
C GLY A 504 10.70 -24.65 -0.28
N LEU A 505 11.05 -24.29 -1.52
CA LEU A 505 11.81 -25.09 -2.49
C LEU A 505 13.15 -24.41 -2.76
N GLY A 506 14.23 -25.08 -2.41
CA GLY A 506 15.60 -24.57 -2.54
C GLY A 506 16.21 -24.94 -3.89
N LEU A 507 16.37 -23.96 -4.81
CA LEU A 507 16.91 -24.21 -6.15
C LEU A 507 17.97 -23.18 -6.54
N ASN A 508 19.09 -23.65 -7.04
CA ASN A 508 20.11 -22.83 -7.68
C ASN A 508 19.78 -22.61 -9.17
N MET A 509 19.03 -21.54 -9.47
CA MET A 509 18.63 -21.22 -10.85
C MET A 509 19.79 -20.85 -11.79
N ALA A 510 21.03 -20.78 -11.31
CA ALA A 510 22.21 -20.66 -12.17
C ALA A 510 22.51 -21.96 -12.94
N THR A 511 22.11 -23.13 -12.40
CA THR A 511 22.32 -24.45 -13.02
C THR A 511 21.27 -24.76 -14.08
N PRO A 512 21.63 -25.43 -15.18
CA PRO A 512 20.64 -25.89 -16.16
C PRO A 512 19.65 -26.90 -15.56
N GLU A 513 20.10 -27.78 -14.67
CA GLU A 513 19.31 -28.85 -14.04
C GLU A 513 18.16 -28.24 -13.21
N ALA A 514 18.40 -27.17 -12.45
CA ALA A 514 17.36 -26.49 -11.70
C ALA A 514 16.29 -25.84 -12.61
N ARG A 515 16.72 -25.29 -13.76
CA ARG A 515 15.79 -24.69 -14.74
C ARG A 515 14.89 -25.75 -15.40
N GLU A 516 15.46 -26.92 -15.77
CA GLU A 516 14.65 -28.02 -16.32
C GLU A 516 13.70 -28.59 -15.25
N LEU A 517 14.17 -28.78 -14.01
CA LEU A 517 13.33 -29.21 -12.90
C LEU A 517 12.11 -28.29 -12.69
N VAL A 518 12.30 -26.98 -12.79
CA VAL A 518 11.18 -26.01 -12.70
C VAL A 518 10.20 -26.19 -13.86
N LYS A 519 10.67 -26.43 -15.09
CA LYS A 519 9.79 -26.68 -16.23
C LYS A 519 9.00 -27.99 -16.07
N ASP A 520 9.62 -29.01 -15.53
CA ASP A 520 8.95 -30.28 -15.22
C ASP A 520 7.92 -30.08 -14.08
N LEU A 521 8.26 -29.29 -13.05
CA LEU A 521 7.33 -28.91 -12.00
C LEU A 521 6.12 -28.14 -12.56
N ILE A 522 6.31 -27.18 -13.46
CA ILE A 522 5.21 -26.45 -14.12
C ILE A 522 4.31 -27.41 -14.89
N ARG A 523 4.87 -28.37 -15.66
CA ARG A 523 4.09 -29.33 -16.45
C ARG A 523 3.30 -30.31 -15.58
N ALA A 524 3.90 -30.81 -14.51
CA ALA A 524 3.30 -31.81 -13.64
C ALA A 524 2.34 -31.21 -12.62
N TRP A 525 2.76 -30.16 -11.93
CA TRP A 525 1.98 -29.55 -10.85
C TRP A 525 0.91 -28.57 -11.36
N GLN A 526 1.12 -27.98 -12.55
CA GLN A 526 0.19 -27.05 -13.20
C GLN A 526 -0.22 -25.88 -12.27
N PRO A 527 0.69 -24.96 -11.94
CA PRO A 527 0.36 -23.79 -11.11
C PRO A 527 -0.65 -22.89 -11.81
N ASP A 528 -1.61 -22.38 -11.06
CA ASP A 528 -2.58 -21.37 -11.51
C ASP A 528 -1.91 -20.02 -11.74
N ILE A 529 -0.90 -19.73 -10.91
CA ILE A 529 -0.15 -18.48 -10.94
C ILE A 529 1.34 -18.79 -10.96
N VAL A 530 2.07 -18.06 -11.81
CA VAL A 530 3.53 -17.93 -11.73
C VAL A 530 3.86 -16.48 -11.45
N ALA A 531 4.63 -16.22 -10.39
CA ALA A 531 4.96 -14.87 -9.93
C ALA A 531 6.47 -14.63 -9.89
N GLU A 532 6.92 -13.45 -10.33
CA GLU A 532 8.33 -13.05 -10.29
C GLU A 532 8.50 -11.55 -10.01
N SER A 533 9.69 -11.16 -9.53
CA SER A 533 10.01 -9.75 -9.24
C SER A 533 11.40 -9.33 -9.72
N PHE A 534 11.85 -9.89 -10.83
CA PHE A 534 13.15 -9.58 -11.40
C PHE A 534 13.07 -8.42 -12.41
N THR A 535 14.24 -7.88 -12.75
CA THR A 535 14.35 -6.97 -13.89
C THR A 535 14.02 -7.72 -15.20
N PRO A 536 13.49 -7.03 -16.22
CA PRO A 536 13.13 -7.65 -17.49
C PRO A 536 14.23 -8.55 -18.05
N ARG A 537 13.83 -9.65 -18.69
CA ARG A 537 14.67 -10.69 -19.33
C ARG A 537 15.30 -11.74 -18.40
N VAL A 538 15.28 -11.59 -17.07
CA VAL A 538 15.84 -12.62 -16.18
C VAL A 538 15.10 -13.95 -16.36
N MET A 539 13.78 -13.95 -16.17
CA MET A 539 12.95 -15.17 -16.33
C MET A 539 13.03 -15.74 -17.76
N SER A 540 12.98 -14.90 -18.77
CA SER A 540 13.13 -15.33 -20.17
C SER A 540 14.51 -15.93 -20.44
N SER A 541 15.59 -15.46 -19.79
CA SER A 541 16.92 -16.07 -19.91
C SER A 541 17.00 -17.48 -19.32
N TRP A 542 16.08 -17.84 -18.44
CA TRP A 542 15.92 -19.16 -17.87
C TRP A 542 14.94 -20.04 -18.68
N GLY A 543 14.28 -19.49 -19.70
CA GLY A 543 13.19 -20.14 -20.45
C GLY A 543 11.93 -20.29 -19.60
N LEU A 544 11.67 -19.31 -18.72
CA LEU A 544 10.55 -19.24 -17.78
C LEU A 544 9.81 -17.88 -17.88
N GLY A 545 10.03 -17.09 -18.93
CA GLY A 545 9.26 -15.88 -19.19
C GLY A 545 7.80 -16.18 -19.50
N TYR A 546 6.94 -15.15 -19.55
CA TYR A 546 5.51 -15.36 -19.78
C TYR A 546 5.18 -16.22 -20.99
N GLU A 547 5.82 -15.97 -22.15
CA GLU A 547 5.55 -16.74 -23.38
C GLU A 547 6.06 -18.18 -23.26
N ASP A 548 7.17 -18.43 -22.55
CA ASP A 548 7.70 -19.77 -22.31
C ASP A 548 6.74 -20.57 -21.43
N VAL A 549 6.24 -19.98 -20.33
CA VAL A 549 5.31 -20.62 -19.40
C VAL A 549 3.95 -20.81 -20.05
N ARG A 550 3.45 -19.81 -20.81
CA ARG A 550 2.19 -19.89 -21.55
C ARG A 550 2.19 -21.01 -22.59
N ALA A 551 3.35 -21.30 -23.21
CA ALA A 551 3.48 -22.42 -24.14
C ALA A 551 3.29 -23.78 -23.44
N MET A 552 3.66 -23.89 -22.15
CA MET A 552 3.45 -25.08 -21.33
C MET A 552 2.06 -25.11 -20.67
N LEU A 553 1.55 -23.92 -20.31
CA LEU A 553 0.33 -23.73 -19.51
C LEU A 553 -0.48 -22.54 -20.08
N PRO A 554 -1.33 -22.77 -21.11
CA PRO A 554 -1.96 -21.70 -21.90
C PRO A 554 -2.88 -20.76 -21.11
N ASP A 555 -3.40 -21.20 -19.98
CA ASP A 555 -4.32 -20.44 -19.12
C ASP A 555 -3.69 -19.89 -17.85
N VAL A 556 -2.35 -19.89 -17.74
CA VAL A 556 -1.62 -19.37 -16.58
C VAL A 556 -1.87 -17.88 -16.37
N VAL A 557 -2.05 -17.48 -15.12
CA VAL A 557 -1.94 -16.08 -14.69
C VAL A 557 -0.48 -15.82 -14.33
N TYR A 558 0.20 -14.97 -15.12
CA TYR A 558 1.62 -14.67 -14.91
C TYR A 558 1.77 -13.26 -14.35
N PHE A 559 2.35 -13.14 -13.16
CA PHE A 559 2.54 -11.86 -12.47
C PHE A 559 4.00 -11.47 -12.45
N SER A 560 4.31 -10.31 -13.05
CA SER A 560 5.63 -9.67 -12.99
C SER A 560 5.55 -8.36 -12.23
N THR A 561 6.49 -8.11 -11.33
CA THR A 561 6.63 -6.82 -10.67
C THR A 561 8.09 -6.37 -10.62
N CYS A 562 8.32 -5.11 -10.95
CA CYS A 562 9.62 -4.45 -10.77
C CYS A 562 9.43 -2.94 -10.63
N GLN A 563 10.51 -2.20 -10.39
CA GLN A 563 10.46 -0.76 -10.13
C GLN A 563 9.70 0.01 -11.23
N GLN A 564 10.07 -0.24 -12.50
CA GLN A 564 9.63 0.56 -13.66
C GLN A 564 8.65 -0.19 -14.58
N GLY A 565 8.28 -1.45 -14.24
CA GLY A 565 7.52 -2.34 -15.13
C GLY A 565 8.40 -2.99 -16.20
N GLN A 566 7.83 -3.93 -16.94
CA GLN A 566 8.56 -4.79 -17.88
C GLN A 566 8.96 -4.08 -19.18
N THR A 567 8.45 -2.87 -19.44
CA THR A 567 8.67 -2.09 -20.68
C THR A 567 9.03 -0.65 -20.39
N GLY A 568 9.53 0.05 -21.41
CA GLY A 568 9.91 1.45 -21.34
C GLY A 568 11.43 1.67 -21.20
N PRO A 569 11.89 2.92 -21.38
CA PRO A 569 13.32 3.23 -21.43
C PRO A 569 14.07 2.97 -20.12
N HIS A 570 13.39 3.04 -18.96
CA HIS A 570 14.00 2.82 -17.66
C HIS A 570 13.67 1.42 -17.06
N SER A 571 13.09 0.51 -17.84
CA SER A 571 12.65 -0.82 -17.36
C SER A 571 13.76 -1.66 -16.74
N VAL A 572 15.02 -1.42 -17.13
CA VAL A 572 16.21 -2.13 -16.58
C VAL A 572 16.69 -1.59 -15.24
N TYR A 573 16.14 -0.46 -14.77
CA TYR A 573 16.49 0.11 -13.48
C TYR A 573 16.18 -0.85 -12.34
N ALA A 574 17.21 -1.21 -11.57
CA ALA A 574 17.09 -2.04 -10.40
C ALA A 574 17.06 -1.17 -9.13
N GLY A 575 16.15 -1.46 -8.22
CA GLY A 575 16.02 -0.68 -6.99
C GLY A 575 15.16 -1.39 -5.96
N PHE A 576 14.90 -0.71 -4.87
CA PHE A 576 14.10 -1.17 -3.74
C PHE A 576 12.95 -0.19 -3.49
N GLY A 577 11.99 -0.55 -2.65
CA GLY A 577 10.81 0.26 -2.38
C GLY A 577 11.09 1.68 -1.87
N GLN A 578 12.20 1.88 -1.17
CA GLN A 578 12.68 3.23 -0.80
C GLN A 578 12.90 4.10 -2.04
N LEU A 579 13.57 3.57 -3.07
CA LEU A 579 13.87 4.28 -4.31
C LEU A 579 12.61 4.51 -5.16
N ALA A 580 11.71 3.52 -5.20
CA ALA A 580 10.40 3.71 -5.83
C ALA A 580 9.56 4.78 -5.13
N GLY A 581 9.60 4.85 -3.80
CA GLY A 581 8.95 5.90 -3.02
C GLY A 581 9.50 7.30 -3.31
N ALA A 582 10.81 7.42 -3.55
CA ALA A 582 11.44 8.67 -3.96
C ALA A 582 10.99 9.08 -5.38
N LEU A 583 10.98 8.13 -6.34
CA LEU A 583 10.48 8.36 -7.70
C LEU A 583 9.01 8.75 -7.71
N ALA A 584 8.17 8.12 -6.87
CA ALA A 584 6.74 8.42 -6.79
C ALA A 584 6.41 9.73 -6.06
N GLY A 585 7.40 10.46 -5.52
CA GLY A 585 7.23 11.78 -4.92
C GLY A 585 7.07 11.82 -3.40
N TYR A 586 6.93 10.69 -2.73
CA TYR A 586 6.69 10.65 -1.28
C TYR A 586 7.81 11.32 -0.47
N TYR A 587 9.06 11.13 -0.88
CA TYR A 587 10.21 11.76 -0.20
C TYR A 587 10.15 13.28 -0.28
N ARG A 588 9.85 13.83 -1.47
CA ARG A 588 9.78 15.28 -1.65
C ARG A 588 8.72 15.93 -0.77
N LEU A 589 7.61 15.26 -0.55
CA LEU A 589 6.46 15.78 0.19
C LEU A 589 6.54 15.56 1.70
N THR A 590 7.48 14.72 2.20
CA THR A 590 7.55 14.34 3.62
C THR A 590 8.71 15.02 4.32
N GLY A 591 8.42 15.75 5.40
CA GLY A 591 9.41 16.45 6.22
C GLY A 591 9.04 17.91 6.48
N TRP A 592 9.92 18.63 7.14
CA TRP A 592 9.78 20.05 7.42
C TRP A 592 10.29 20.89 6.25
N PRO A 593 9.68 22.07 5.95
CA PRO A 593 10.05 22.88 4.79
C PRO A 593 11.51 23.37 4.81
N ASP A 594 12.06 23.61 6.00
CA ASP A 594 13.41 24.14 6.25
C ASP A 594 14.48 23.04 6.44
N ARG A 595 14.15 21.77 6.18
CA ARG A 595 15.02 20.60 6.33
C ARG A 595 15.13 19.80 5.03
N ASP A 596 16.09 18.89 4.98
CA ASP A 596 16.15 17.86 3.93
C ASP A 596 14.86 17.00 3.97
N PRO A 597 14.42 16.42 2.86
CA PRO A 597 13.32 15.47 2.89
C PRO A 597 13.60 14.31 3.85
N ALA A 598 12.66 14.03 4.74
CA ALA A 598 12.77 12.88 5.64
C ALA A 598 12.35 11.57 4.93
N GLY A 599 11.35 11.66 4.05
CA GLY A 599 10.69 10.51 3.44
C GLY A 599 9.84 9.71 4.44
N PRO A 600 9.00 8.81 3.95
CA PRO A 600 8.38 7.78 4.77
C PRO A 600 9.44 6.80 5.30
N TYR A 601 9.16 6.18 6.44
CA TYR A 601 10.05 5.15 6.96
C TYR A 601 10.12 3.93 6.03
N GLY A 602 11.33 3.43 5.81
CA GLY A 602 11.56 2.16 5.10
C GLY A 602 11.19 2.20 3.62
N ALA A 603 10.76 1.05 3.14
CA ALA A 603 10.40 0.82 1.74
C ALA A 603 8.89 1.01 1.53
N TYR A 604 8.36 2.19 1.80
CA TYR A 604 6.92 2.48 1.84
C TYR A 604 6.15 1.98 0.60
N SER A 605 6.70 2.12 -0.60
CA SER A 605 6.06 1.64 -1.83
C SER A 605 5.90 0.11 -1.87
N ASP A 606 6.71 -0.65 -1.12
CA ASP A 606 6.58 -2.10 -1.02
C ASP A 606 5.31 -2.54 -0.28
N PHE A 607 4.65 -1.63 0.41
CA PHE A 607 3.42 -1.90 1.16
C PHE A 607 2.16 -1.33 0.51
N VAL A 608 2.26 -0.23 -0.23
CA VAL A 608 1.08 0.36 -0.91
C VAL A 608 0.73 -0.34 -2.23
N ASN A 609 1.71 -1.00 -2.87
CA ASN A 609 1.49 -1.71 -4.13
C ASN A 609 0.81 -3.09 -3.98
N PRO A 610 1.17 -3.94 -3.00
CA PRO A 610 0.67 -5.32 -2.90
C PRO A 610 -0.85 -5.48 -2.86
N PRO A 611 -1.64 -4.71 -2.10
CA PRO A 611 -3.09 -4.91 -2.07
C PRO A 611 -3.75 -4.66 -3.44
N ASN A 612 -3.24 -3.69 -4.21
CA ASN A 612 -3.72 -3.39 -5.56
C ASN A 612 -3.30 -4.49 -6.57
N ALA A 613 -2.05 -4.96 -6.49
CA ALA A 613 -1.55 -6.07 -7.29
C ALA A 613 -2.33 -7.36 -7.02
N TYR A 614 -2.54 -7.67 -5.75
CA TYR A 614 -3.32 -8.84 -5.33
C TYR A 614 -4.76 -8.78 -5.86
N ALA A 615 -5.43 -7.65 -5.75
CA ALA A 615 -6.78 -7.47 -6.28
C ALA A 615 -6.83 -7.71 -7.80
N ALA A 616 -5.84 -7.22 -8.55
CA ALA A 616 -5.74 -7.46 -9.99
C ALA A 616 -5.47 -8.94 -10.32
N ILE A 617 -4.67 -9.65 -9.51
CA ILE A 617 -4.45 -11.10 -9.67
C ILE A 617 -5.76 -11.87 -9.47
N VAL A 618 -6.51 -11.55 -8.41
CA VAL A 618 -7.82 -12.20 -8.16
C VAL A 618 -8.81 -11.86 -9.26
N ALA A 619 -8.80 -10.64 -9.79
CA ALA A 619 -9.61 -10.25 -10.95
C ALA A 619 -9.21 -11.02 -12.22
N ALA A 620 -7.91 -11.26 -12.44
CA ALA A 620 -7.42 -12.08 -13.54
C ALA A 620 -7.83 -13.57 -13.40
N LEU A 621 -7.85 -14.10 -12.19
CA LEU A 621 -8.37 -15.44 -11.90
C LEU A 621 -9.88 -15.53 -12.18
N GLU A 622 -10.66 -14.50 -11.82
CA GLU A 622 -12.09 -14.41 -12.18
C GLU A 622 -12.29 -14.33 -13.69
N TYR A 623 -11.46 -13.56 -14.39
CA TYR A 623 -11.47 -13.50 -15.85
C TYR A 623 -11.17 -14.87 -16.45
N ARG A 624 -10.12 -15.57 -15.98
CA ARG A 624 -9.77 -16.93 -16.40
C ARG A 624 -10.91 -17.92 -16.16
N ARG A 625 -11.53 -17.88 -14.98
CA ARG A 625 -12.66 -18.74 -14.63
C ARG A 625 -13.85 -18.62 -15.61
N ARG A 626 -14.11 -17.41 -16.14
CA ARG A 626 -15.20 -17.14 -17.07
C ARG A 626 -14.86 -17.43 -18.53
N THR A 627 -13.60 -17.19 -18.91
CA THR A 627 -13.16 -17.19 -20.32
C THR A 627 -12.26 -18.35 -20.70
N GLY A 628 -11.69 -19.04 -19.72
CA GLY A 628 -10.63 -20.05 -19.91
C GLY A 628 -9.26 -19.47 -20.29
N LYS A 629 -9.08 -18.13 -20.23
CA LYS A 629 -7.84 -17.47 -20.66
C LYS A 629 -7.06 -16.96 -19.46
N GLY A 630 -5.79 -17.36 -19.38
CA GLY A 630 -4.81 -16.70 -18.53
C GLY A 630 -4.34 -15.37 -19.13
N GLN A 631 -3.46 -14.67 -18.39
CA GLN A 631 -2.91 -13.40 -18.87
C GLN A 631 -1.64 -13.00 -18.12
N HIS A 632 -0.88 -12.09 -18.72
CA HIS A 632 0.26 -11.43 -18.09
C HIS A 632 -0.19 -10.15 -17.37
N LEU A 633 0.25 -10.00 -16.12
CA LEU A 633 0.09 -8.81 -15.30
C LEU A 633 1.47 -8.18 -15.09
N ASP A 634 1.66 -6.96 -15.57
CA ASP A 634 2.89 -6.18 -15.43
C ASP A 634 2.66 -5.01 -14.46
N LEU A 635 3.15 -5.15 -13.23
CA LEU A 635 3.10 -4.12 -12.19
C LEU A 635 4.39 -3.30 -12.19
N SER A 636 4.29 -2.04 -12.57
CA SER A 636 5.30 -1.03 -12.24
C SER A 636 5.03 -0.49 -10.83
N GLN A 637 5.98 -0.67 -9.91
CA GLN A 637 5.85 -0.13 -8.56
C GLN A 637 5.71 1.40 -8.58
N TYR A 638 6.41 2.05 -9.50
CA TYR A 638 6.33 3.49 -9.71
C TYR A 638 4.93 3.94 -10.14
N GLU A 639 4.35 3.31 -11.16
CA GLU A 639 2.99 3.64 -11.66
C GLU A 639 1.94 3.43 -10.57
N CYS A 640 1.95 2.28 -9.92
CA CYS A 640 0.95 1.94 -8.91
C CYS A 640 1.03 2.86 -7.68
N ALA A 641 2.24 3.09 -7.13
CA ALA A 641 2.43 3.96 -5.98
C ALA A 641 2.01 5.42 -6.26
N THR A 642 2.20 5.90 -7.50
CA THR A 642 1.86 7.27 -7.90
C THR A 642 0.35 7.56 -7.79
N HIS A 643 -0.52 6.55 -7.87
CA HIS A 643 -1.98 6.73 -7.71
C HIS A 643 -2.39 7.33 -6.36
N TYR A 644 -1.61 7.09 -5.30
CA TYR A 644 -1.92 7.68 -3.98
C TYR A 644 -1.58 9.18 -3.89
N LEU A 645 -0.98 9.75 -4.95
CA LEU A 645 -0.74 11.18 -5.13
C LEU A 645 -1.52 11.77 -6.32
N ALA A 646 -2.50 11.03 -6.87
CA ALA A 646 -3.21 11.42 -8.08
C ALA A 646 -3.79 12.85 -8.05
N PRO A 647 -4.47 13.32 -6.98
CA PRO A 647 -5.04 14.66 -6.96
C PRO A 647 -4.02 15.78 -7.15
N VAL A 648 -2.85 15.66 -6.51
CA VAL A 648 -1.80 16.70 -6.59
C VAL A 648 -1.04 16.67 -7.91
N LEU A 649 -0.96 15.51 -8.56
CA LEU A 649 -0.43 15.39 -9.92
C LEU A 649 -1.39 15.99 -10.95
N MET A 650 -2.69 15.76 -10.79
CA MET A 650 -3.71 16.40 -11.64
C MET A 650 -3.69 17.92 -11.46
N ASP A 651 -3.51 18.42 -10.23
CA ASP A 651 -3.38 19.87 -9.96
C ASP A 651 -2.17 20.45 -10.70
N TYR A 652 -1.00 19.80 -10.59
CA TYR A 652 0.18 20.23 -11.34
C TYR A 652 -0.06 20.27 -12.85
N MET A 653 -0.65 19.23 -13.42
CA MET A 653 -0.89 19.14 -14.87
C MET A 653 -1.86 20.21 -15.39
N LEU A 654 -2.75 20.73 -14.54
CA LEU A 654 -3.72 21.74 -14.88
C LEU A 654 -3.23 23.16 -14.58
N THR A 655 -2.54 23.35 -13.48
CA THR A 655 -2.21 24.70 -12.95
C THR A 655 -0.70 25.01 -12.98
N GLY A 656 0.15 23.98 -13.12
CA GLY A 656 1.60 24.11 -12.99
C GLY A 656 2.07 24.29 -11.52
N LYS A 657 1.18 24.15 -10.53
CA LYS A 657 1.51 24.31 -9.12
C LYS A 657 2.35 23.13 -8.62
N ILE A 658 3.58 23.41 -8.24
CA ILE A 658 4.45 22.44 -7.59
C ILE A 658 4.23 22.53 -6.07
N ILE A 659 3.77 21.44 -5.47
CA ILE A 659 3.65 21.31 -4.02
C ILE A 659 4.97 20.82 -3.40
N ASP A 660 5.20 21.18 -2.15
CA ASP A 660 6.38 20.81 -1.37
C ASP A 660 5.99 20.39 0.05
N ARG A 661 6.98 20.08 0.87
CA ARG A 661 6.81 19.74 2.29
C ARG A 661 6.10 20.84 3.06
N GLN A 662 5.15 20.43 3.89
CA GLN A 662 4.34 21.33 4.73
C GLN A 662 4.40 20.96 6.23
N GLY A 663 5.27 20.00 6.61
CA GLY A 663 5.23 19.43 7.94
C GLY A 663 3.90 18.72 8.21
N ASN A 664 3.24 19.10 9.31
CA ASN A 664 1.91 18.60 9.67
C ASN A 664 0.76 19.51 9.22
N GLY A 665 1.03 20.58 8.47
CA GLY A 665 0.00 21.52 8.02
C GLY A 665 -1.05 20.88 7.10
N ASP A 666 -2.25 21.46 7.09
CA ASP A 666 -3.37 21.07 6.22
C ASP A 666 -4.09 22.29 5.66
N ASP A 667 -4.57 22.20 4.41
CA ASP A 667 -5.23 23.33 3.75
C ASP A 667 -6.69 23.52 4.20
N VAL A 668 -7.30 22.54 4.88
CA VAL A 668 -8.72 22.55 5.28
C VAL A 668 -8.88 22.59 6.79
N MET A 669 -8.18 21.70 7.52
CA MET A 669 -8.32 21.49 8.96
C MET A 669 -7.38 22.40 9.78
N THR A 670 -7.87 23.00 10.85
CA THR A 670 -7.06 23.78 11.80
C THR A 670 -7.74 23.87 13.19
N PRO A 671 -7.05 23.44 14.30
CA PRO A 671 -5.70 22.91 14.32
C PRO A 671 -5.58 21.58 13.57
N HIS A 672 -4.39 21.35 13.01
CA HIS A 672 -3.97 20.10 12.42
C HIS A 672 -2.48 19.92 12.74
N GLY A 673 -2.18 19.35 13.90
CA GLY A 673 -0.83 19.36 14.45
C GLY A 673 -0.53 18.22 15.40
N VAL A 674 0.75 18.14 15.78
CA VAL A 674 1.28 17.17 16.74
C VAL A 674 1.96 17.95 17.86
N TYR A 675 1.52 17.73 19.08
CA TYR A 675 1.87 18.52 20.25
C TYR A 675 2.58 17.66 21.28
N ARG A 676 3.66 18.20 21.87
CA ARG A 676 4.41 17.48 22.87
C ARG A 676 3.63 17.33 24.18
N CYS A 677 3.57 16.08 24.69
CA CYS A 677 3.01 15.75 25.99
C CYS A 677 4.11 15.54 27.04
N LYS A 678 3.73 15.20 28.27
CA LYS A 678 4.69 14.76 29.30
C LYS A 678 5.46 13.58 28.76
N ASP A 679 6.77 13.56 29.06
CA ASP A 679 7.61 12.42 28.75
C ASP A 679 7.08 11.18 29.52
N ALA A 680 6.92 10.07 28.82
CA ALA A 680 6.47 8.82 29.42
C ALA A 680 7.68 8.05 29.93
N ASP A 681 7.56 7.47 31.14
CA ASP A 681 8.52 6.48 31.63
C ASP A 681 8.22 5.16 30.92
N ARG A 682 8.91 4.92 29.80
CA ARG A 682 8.64 3.78 28.91
C ARG A 682 9.71 2.72 29.05
N GLN A 683 9.28 1.47 28.95
CA GLN A 683 10.09 0.27 29.23
C GLN A 683 11.26 0.08 28.24
N TYR A 684 11.19 0.68 27.03
CA TYR A 684 12.19 0.50 25.99
C TYR A 684 12.95 1.80 25.73
N THR A 685 14.25 1.67 25.43
CA THR A 685 15.09 2.79 25.03
C THR A 685 14.56 3.45 23.77
N GLY A 686 14.43 4.75 23.78
CA GLY A 686 13.96 5.59 22.69
C GLY A 686 14.17 7.05 23.04
N LEU A 687 13.62 7.96 22.24
CA LEU A 687 13.71 9.40 22.51
C LEU A 687 13.00 9.81 23.82
N GLY A 688 12.25 8.90 24.47
CA GLY A 688 11.50 9.16 25.70
C GLY A 688 10.35 10.17 25.52
N GLU A 689 10.08 10.57 24.30
CA GLU A 689 9.13 11.60 23.93
C GLU A 689 7.72 11.05 23.82
N SER A 690 6.75 11.85 24.21
CA SER A 690 5.33 11.55 24.06
C SER A 690 4.64 12.70 23.31
N TRP A 691 3.81 12.33 22.33
CA TRP A 691 3.16 13.28 21.42
C TRP A 691 1.70 12.95 21.21
N LEU A 692 0.88 13.99 20.99
CA LEU A 692 -0.54 13.90 20.71
C LEU A 692 -0.86 14.61 19.40
N ALA A 693 -1.46 13.89 18.45
CA ALA A 693 -2.00 14.48 17.23
C ALA A 693 -3.43 14.96 17.48
N ILE A 694 -3.77 16.14 17.02
CA ILE A 694 -5.10 16.75 17.12
C ILE A 694 -5.48 17.35 15.77
N THR A 695 -6.69 17.07 15.32
CA THR A 695 -7.27 17.65 14.10
C THR A 695 -8.69 18.13 14.34
N ILE A 696 -9.04 19.28 13.75
CA ILE A 696 -10.37 19.88 13.82
C ILE A 696 -10.85 20.18 12.41
N ASP A 697 -11.99 19.60 12.02
CA ASP A 697 -12.59 19.78 10.70
C ASP A 697 -13.92 20.55 10.74
N SER A 698 -14.48 20.81 11.93
CA SER A 698 -15.75 21.51 12.13
C SER A 698 -15.71 22.52 13.28
N GLU A 699 -16.64 23.47 13.26
CA GLU A 699 -16.77 24.45 14.35
C GLU A 699 -17.33 23.83 15.64
N ASP A 700 -18.05 22.72 15.54
CA ASP A 700 -18.51 21.96 16.73
C ASP A 700 -17.35 21.23 17.39
N GLU A 701 -16.46 20.61 16.63
CA GLU A 701 -15.24 20.01 17.18
C GLU A 701 -14.31 21.06 17.79
N TRP A 702 -14.22 22.24 17.19
CA TRP A 702 -13.46 23.36 17.76
C TRP A 702 -13.96 23.73 19.15
N ARG A 703 -15.28 23.89 19.34
CA ARG A 703 -15.87 24.18 20.65
C ARG A 703 -15.60 23.06 21.64
N SER A 704 -15.77 21.81 21.20
CA SER A 704 -15.48 20.62 22.02
C SER A 704 -14.01 20.58 22.48
N LEU A 705 -13.06 20.93 21.62
CA LEU A 705 -11.65 21.02 21.99
C LEU A 705 -11.43 22.11 23.07
N CYS A 706 -11.97 23.31 22.88
CA CYS A 706 -11.87 24.41 23.85
C CYS A 706 -12.44 24.02 25.23
N ASP A 707 -13.59 23.37 25.24
CA ASP A 707 -14.23 22.90 26.47
C ASP A 707 -13.39 21.79 27.17
N ALA A 708 -12.87 20.82 26.41
CA ALA A 708 -12.05 19.74 26.92
C ALA A 708 -10.69 20.24 27.47
N MET A 709 -10.11 21.29 26.86
CA MET A 709 -8.91 21.93 27.37
C MET A 709 -9.16 22.81 28.61
N GLY A 710 -10.42 23.04 28.98
CA GLY A 710 -10.81 23.93 30.08
C GLY A 710 -10.65 25.44 29.76
N THR A 711 -10.69 25.78 28.49
CA THR A 711 -10.52 27.14 27.96
C THR A 711 -11.66 27.56 27.00
N PRO A 712 -12.94 27.44 27.44
CA PRO A 712 -14.10 27.68 26.54
C PRO A 712 -14.12 29.10 25.91
N GLU A 713 -13.47 30.07 26.53
CA GLU A 713 -13.33 31.41 26.00
C GLU A 713 -12.56 31.49 24.67
N LEU A 714 -11.71 30.54 24.35
CA LEU A 714 -11.00 30.49 23.07
C LEU A 714 -11.96 30.31 21.88
N ALA A 715 -13.10 29.66 22.09
CA ALA A 715 -14.10 29.49 21.03
C ALA A 715 -14.75 30.85 20.63
N ALA A 716 -14.74 31.83 21.52
CA ALA A 716 -15.25 33.19 21.28
C ALA A 716 -14.14 34.23 20.94
N ASP A 717 -12.86 33.84 21.00
CA ASP A 717 -11.74 34.69 20.61
C ASP A 717 -11.77 34.93 19.09
N LEU A 718 -11.84 36.21 18.68
CA LEU A 718 -11.92 36.62 17.27
C LEU A 718 -10.74 36.12 16.43
N ARG A 719 -9.61 35.80 17.05
CA ARG A 719 -8.46 35.19 16.35
C ARG A 719 -8.70 33.74 15.92
N PHE A 720 -9.64 33.05 16.60
CA PHE A 720 -9.84 31.60 16.44
C PHE A 720 -11.29 31.21 16.15
N ALA A 721 -12.19 32.16 15.99
CA ALA A 721 -13.64 31.95 15.88
C ALA A 721 -14.06 31.22 14.59
N THR A 722 -13.26 31.28 13.53
CA THR A 722 -13.51 30.56 12.28
C THR A 722 -12.25 29.80 11.83
N THR A 723 -12.41 28.80 10.99
CA THR A 723 -11.27 28.03 10.42
C THR A 723 -10.24 28.94 9.76
N ASP A 724 -10.65 29.94 8.99
CA ASP A 724 -9.73 30.88 8.33
C ASP A 724 -8.97 31.74 9.33
N GLN A 725 -9.64 32.18 10.40
CA GLN A 725 -8.98 32.93 11.47
C GLN A 725 -7.99 32.04 12.24
N ARG A 726 -8.34 30.78 12.52
CA ARG A 726 -7.42 29.81 13.12
C ARG A 726 -6.19 29.63 12.26
N LYS A 727 -6.34 29.46 10.93
CA LYS A 727 -5.21 29.35 10.00
C LYS A 727 -4.30 30.56 10.00
N GLN A 728 -4.87 31.76 9.95
CA GLN A 728 -4.10 33.02 10.00
C GLN A 728 -3.31 33.15 11.30
N ASN A 729 -3.81 32.62 12.41
CA ASN A 729 -3.23 32.71 13.74
C ASN A 729 -2.71 31.34 14.23
N ALA A 730 -2.43 30.42 13.34
CA ALA A 730 -2.02 29.04 13.68
C ALA A 730 -0.82 28.97 14.65
N PRO A 731 0.25 29.79 14.52
CA PRO A 731 1.36 29.73 15.47
C PRO A 731 0.98 30.12 16.91
N ASP A 732 -0.01 31.05 17.09
CA ASP A 732 -0.50 31.40 18.41
C ASP A 732 -1.39 30.31 18.99
N LEU A 733 -2.22 29.69 18.15
CA LEU A 733 -3.09 28.59 18.52
C LEU A 733 -2.27 27.36 18.92
N ASP A 734 -1.29 26.99 18.11
CA ASP A 734 -0.40 25.85 18.37
C ASP A 734 0.32 26.00 19.71
N ARG A 735 0.79 27.22 20.05
CA ARG A 735 1.43 27.48 21.34
C ARG A 735 0.49 27.28 22.53
N ILE A 736 -0.80 27.67 22.38
CA ILE A 736 -1.81 27.48 23.43
C ILE A 736 -2.08 25.98 23.63
N ILE A 737 -2.26 25.23 22.54
CA ILE A 737 -2.49 23.79 22.58
C ILE A 737 -1.28 23.06 23.15
N GLU A 738 -0.06 23.43 22.73
CA GLU A 738 1.18 22.82 23.23
C GLU A 738 1.37 23.05 24.73
N GLN A 739 1.05 24.26 25.23
CA GLN A 739 1.07 24.55 26.66
C GLN A 739 0.11 23.67 27.46
N TRP A 740 -1.07 23.37 26.91
CA TRP A 740 -2.01 22.45 27.53
C TRP A 740 -1.48 21.00 27.45
N ALA A 741 -1.10 20.53 26.25
CA ALA A 741 -0.65 19.18 26.00
C ALA A 741 0.59 18.78 26.81
N SER A 742 1.54 19.71 27.01
CA SER A 742 2.77 19.48 27.78
C SER A 742 2.53 19.11 29.25
N ASN A 743 1.32 19.31 29.75
CA ASN A 743 0.89 18.92 31.08
C ASN A 743 0.05 17.64 31.13
N GLN A 744 -0.16 16.98 29.99
CA GLN A 744 -1.01 15.80 29.87
C GLN A 744 -0.19 14.54 29.57
N ASP A 745 -0.67 13.38 29.98
CA ASP A 745 -0.32 12.10 29.38
C ASP A 745 -1.00 11.99 28.01
N SER A 746 -0.29 11.48 27.00
CA SER A 746 -0.81 11.45 25.62
C SER A 746 -2.03 10.55 25.43
N HIS A 747 -2.08 9.41 26.14
CA HIS A 747 -3.21 8.49 26.05
C HIS A 747 -4.42 8.99 26.85
N GLU A 748 -4.19 9.55 28.05
CA GLU A 748 -5.28 10.17 28.84
C GLU A 748 -5.88 11.37 28.10
N ALA A 749 -5.03 12.19 27.45
CA ALA A 749 -5.49 13.32 26.65
C ALA A 749 -6.24 12.88 25.39
N MET A 750 -5.75 11.84 24.71
CA MET A 750 -6.48 11.20 23.60
C MET A 750 -7.87 10.77 24.02
N ASP A 751 -7.96 9.99 25.11
CA ASP A 751 -9.24 9.50 25.62
C ASP A 751 -10.19 10.65 26.02
N LEU A 752 -9.68 11.70 26.64
CA LEU A 752 -10.48 12.88 26.99
C LEU A 752 -11.06 13.56 25.75
N LEU A 753 -10.24 13.79 24.74
CA LEU A 753 -10.63 14.48 23.50
C LEU A 753 -11.57 13.62 22.66
N GLN A 754 -11.31 12.30 22.56
CA GLN A 754 -12.17 11.36 21.86
C GLN A 754 -13.59 11.31 22.48
N ARG A 755 -13.70 11.30 23.83
CA ARG A 755 -14.99 11.38 24.52
C ARG A 755 -15.73 12.70 24.29
N ALA A 756 -14.99 13.78 24.04
CA ALA A 756 -15.55 15.06 23.66
C ALA A 756 -15.94 15.15 22.17
N GLY A 757 -15.68 14.09 21.38
CA GLY A 757 -15.98 14.03 19.95
C GLY A 757 -14.91 14.68 19.06
N VAL A 758 -13.72 14.95 19.60
CA VAL A 758 -12.57 15.52 18.87
C VAL A 758 -11.67 14.41 18.35
N SER A 759 -11.26 14.51 17.08
CA SER A 759 -10.30 13.59 16.48
C SER A 759 -8.90 13.83 17.06
N ALA A 760 -8.46 12.95 17.95
CA ALA A 760 -7.14 12.97 18.58
C ALA A 760 -6.55 11.58 18.64
N GLY A 761 -5.21 11.48 18.55
CA GLY A 761 -4.51 10.20 18.58
C GLY A 761 -3.13 10.32 19.22
N ALA A 762 -2.79 9.45 20.16
CA ALA A 762 -1.43 9.33 20.66
C ALA A 762 -0.49 8.90 19.52
N VAL A 763 0.69 9.52 19.43
CA VAL A 763 1.72 9.10 18.48
C VAL A 763 2.41 7.88 19.06
N GLN A 764 2.04 6.70 18.59
CA GLN A 764 2.52 5.43 19.11
C GLN A 764 3.87 5.04 18.49
N ASN A 765 4.80 4.59 19.30
CA ASN A 765 5.99 3.88 18.83
C ASN A 765 5.69 2.38 18.68
N GLN A 766 6.68 1.57 18.25
CA GLN A 766 6.45 0.15 18.00
C GLN A 766 6.14 -0.64 19.28
N ALA A 767 6.72 -0.28 20.43
CA ALA A 767 6.38 -0.91 21.71
C ALA A 767 4.95 -0.59 22.15
N ASP A 768 4.50 0.67 21.97
CA ASP A 768 3.12 1.08 22.25
C ASP A 768 2.11 0.28 21.41
N LEU A 769 2.44 -0.02 20.15
CA LEU A 769 1.57 -0.83 19.27
C LEU A 769 1.37 -2.24 19.82
N TRP A 770 2.39 -2.87 20.42
CA TRP A 770 2.26 -4.19 21.04
C TRP A 770 1.37 -4.19 22.29
N GLU A 771 1.29 -3.05 22.97
CA GLU A 771 0.49 -2.85 24.19
C GLU A 771 -0.89 -2.21 23.90
N ASP A 772 -1.13 -1.78 22.64
CA ASP A 772 -2.37 -1.11 22.22
C ASP A 772 -3.60 -2.00 22.45
N PRO A 773 -4.58 -1.55 23.25
CA PRO A 773 -5.74 -2.38 23.62
C PRO A 773 -6.66 -2.72 22.44
N GLN A 774 -6.69 -1.89 21.39
CA GLN A 774 -7.44 -2.18 20.16
C GLN A 774 -6.79 -3.30 19.36
N LEU A 775 -5.47 -3.26 19.22
CA LEU A 775 -4.70 -4.29 18.51
C LEU A 775 -4.70 -5.62 19.27
N GLN A 776 -4.65 -5.57 20.61
CA GLN A 776 -4.83 -6.76 21.46
C GLN A 776 -6.22 -7.37 21.31
N HIS A 777 -7.29 -6.54 21.31
CA HIS A 777 -8.65 -7.00 21.06
C HIS A 777 -8.78 -7.67 19.69
N ARG A 778 -8.18 -7.09 18.66
CA ARG A 778 -8.15 -7.64 17.29
C ARG A 778 -7.18 -8.82 17.13
N LYS A 779 -6.36 -9.13 18.13
CA LYS A 779 -5.30 -10.17 18.09
C LYS A 779 -4.37 -9.96 16.90
N PHE A 780 -3.99 -8.70 16.70
CA PHE A 780 -3.21 -8.34 15.51
C PHE A 780 -1.81 -8.93 15.55
N PHE A 781 -1.07 -8.78 16.64
CA PHE A 781 0.23 -9.41 16.77
C PHE A 781 0.10 -10.86 17.25
N THR A 782 0.90 -11.74 16.67
CA THR A 782 0.91 -13.18 17.03
C THR A 782 2.32 -13.73 17.10
N TRP A 783 2.49 -14.80 17.85
CA TRP A 783 3.73 -15.56 17.94
C TRP A 783 3.55 -16.89 17.22
N LEU A 784 4.47 -17.22 16.30
CA LEU A 784 4.47 -18.47 15.56
C LEU A 784 5.79 -19.20 15.81
N ASP A 785 5.72 -20.54 15.92
CA ASP A 785 6.91 -21.38 16.12
C ASP A 785 7.61 -21.62 14.79
N HIS A 786 8.71 -20.89 14.57
CA HIS A 786 9.56 -21.04 13.40
C HIS A 786 10.49 -22.24 13.56
N THR A 787 10.68 -23.05 12.52
CA THR A 787 11.42 -24.33 12.57
C THR A 787 12.82 -24.22 13.19
N GLU A 788 13.60 -23.17 12.87
CA GLU A 788 14.94 -22.94 13.43
C GLU A 788 14.91 -22.08 14.69
N CYS A 789 14.08 -21.05 14.74
CA CYS A 789 14.15 -19.99 15.75
C CYS A 789 13.22 -20.19 16.95
N GLY A 790 12.29 -21.16 16.90
CA GLY A 790 11.20 -21.26 17.87
C GLY A 790 10.25 -20.07 17.76
N PRO A 791 9.71 -19.56 18.88
CA PRO A 791 8.73 -18.47 18.86
C PRO A 791 9.28 -17.20 18.24
N MET A 792 8.63 -16.71 17.18
CA MET A 792 8.92 -15.45 16.50
C MET A 792 7.65 -14.59 16.45
N PRO A 793 7.77 -13.23 16.57
CA PRO A 793 6.63 -12.33 16.47
C PRO A 793 6.25 -12.06 15.02
N TYR A 794 4.96 -12.01 14.71
CA TYR A 794 4.44 -11.71 13.37
C TYR A 794 3.33 -10.68 13.44
N ASP A 795 3.27 -9.81 12.42
CA ASP A 795 2.12 -8.94 12.16
C ASP A 795 0.94 -9.77 11.67
N GLY A 796 -0.26 -9.41 12.11
CA GLY A 796 -1.49 -10.13 11.82
C GLY A 796 -2.04 -9.89 10.42
N LEU A 797 -3.33 -10.22 10.27
CA LEU A 797 -4.02 -10.10 8.99
C LEU A 797 -4.39 -8.65 8.67
N GLN A 798 -4.41 -8.33 7.39
CA GLN A 798 -4.68 -7.01 6.83
C GLN A 798 -6.13 -6.57 6.99
N PHE A 799 -7.04 -7.52 6.92
CA PHE A 799 -8.49 -7.40 7.07
C PHE A 799 -9.05 -8.66 7.72
N LEU A 800 -10.23 -8.56 8.31
CA LEU A 800 -10.90 -9.70 8.90
C LEU A 800 -12.10 -10.12 8.05
N LEU A 801 -12.24 -11.43 7.85
CA LEU A 801 -13.34 -12.06 7.12
C LEU A 801 -14.23 -12.81 8.10
N SER A 802 -15.54 -12.55 8.09
CA SER A 802 -16.46 -13.12 9.06
C SER A 802 -16.65 -14.63 8.95
N GLU A 803 -16.58 -15.19 7.74
CA GLU A 803 -16.82 -16.62 7.48
C GLU A 803 -15.53 -17.43 7.29
N THR A 804 -14.48 -16.77 6.75
CA THR A 804 -13.25 -17.45 6.36
C THR A 804 -12.03 -16.69 6.83
N PRO A 805 -11.77 -16.61 8.14
CA PRO A 805 -10.60 -15.90 8.66
C PRO A 805 -9.31 -16.48 8.08
N GLY A 806 -8.36 -15.61 7.74
CA GLY A 806 -7.03 -16.01 7.31
C GLY A 806 -6.27 -16.72 8.44
N VAL A 807 -5.25 -17.48 8.08
CA VAL A 807 -4.42 -18.24 9.03
C VAL A 807 -2.96 -18.04 8.70
N LEU A 808 -2.22 -17.51 9.66
CA LEU A 808 -0.77 -17.35 9.54
C LEU A 808 -0.05 -18.63 9.96
N THR A 809 0.96 -19.03 9.18
CA THR A 809 1.95 -20.03 9.57
C THR A 809 3.35 -19.45 9.34
N PRO A 810 4.38 -19.90 10.07
CA PRO A 810 5.71 -19.32 9.96
C PRO A 810 6.30 -19.48 8.54
N GLN A 811 7.30 -18.64 8.23
CA GLN A 811 8.08 -18.81 7.01
C GLN A 811 8.83 -20.15 7.05
N ALA A 812 8.85 -20.87 5.93
CA ALA A 812 9.67 -22.06 5.76
C ALA A 812 11.17 -21.72 5.62
N LEU A 813 12.03 -22.66 6.01
CA LEU A 813 13.46 -22.61 5.69
C LEU A 813 13.66 -22.75 4.16
N ILE A 814 14.81 -22.32 3.66
CA ILE A 814 15.14 -22.55 2.24
C ILE A 814 15.28 -24.06 2.02
N GLY A 815 14.46 -24.61 1.14
CA GLY A 815 14.47 -26.04 0.84
C GLY A 815 13.84 -26.96 1.89
N GLU A 816 13.15 -26.43 2.90
CA GLU A 816 12.48 -27.23 3.95
C GLU A 816 11.56 -28.31 3.37
N HIS A 817 10.95 -28.03 2.23
CA HIS A 817 9.98 -28.95 1.61
C HIS A 817 10.49 -29.63 0.34
N ASN A 818 11.81 -29.60 0.07
CA ASN A 818 12.40 -30.15 -1.15
C ASN A 818 11.96 -31.60 -1.44
N GLU A 819 12.24 -32.52 -0.51
CA GLU A 819 11.94 -33.90 -0.67
C GLU A 819 10.44 -34.17 -0.82
N LEU A 820 9.64 -33.59 0.04
CA LEU A 820 8.18 -33.68 0.01
C LEU A 820 7.61 -33.22 -1.33
N LEU A 821 8.01 -32.02 -1.80
CA LEU A 821 7.52 -31.42 -3.04
C LEU A 821 7.92 -32.25 -4.26
N LEU A 822 9.18 -32.70 -4.33
CA LEU A 822 9.68 -33.45 -5.49
C LEU A 822 9.08 -34.87 -5.60
N LYS A 823 8.84 -35.51 -4.45
CA LYS A 823 8.15 -36.82 -4.42
C LYS A 823 6.65 -36.65 -4.75
N GLU A 824 5.97 -35.71 -4.16
CA GLU A 824 4.52 -35.50 -4.36
C GLU A 824 4.16 -34.99 -5.76
N THR A 825 5.00 -34.15 -6.37
CA THR A 825 4.68 -33.49 -7.63
C THR A 825 5.32 -34.11 -8.87
N LEU A 826 6.51 -34.68 -8.71
CA LEU A 826 7.31 -35.24 -9.83
C LEU A 826 7.58 -36.72 -9.70
N ASP A 827 7.12 -37.38 -8.62
CA ASP A 827 7.34 -38.83 -8.34
C ASP A 827 8.83 -39.20 -8.38
N LEU A 828 9.73 -38.28 -7.96
CA LEU A 828 11.16 -38.52 -7.92
C LEU A 828 11.53 -39.45 -6.75
N ASP A 829 12.37 -40.43 -7.02
CA ASP A 829 12.96 -41.30 -5.99
C ASP A 829 14.15 -40.61 -5.27
N ASP A 830 14.64 -41.29 -4.21
CA ASP A 830 15.73 -40.75 -3.40
C ASP A 830 17.04 -40.59 -4.20
N ASP A 831 17.30 -41.50 -5.18
CA ASP A 831 18.49 -41.44 -6.04
C ASP A 831 18.43 -40.23 -6.99
N ALA A 832 17.27 -39.93 -7.57
CA ALA A 832 17.07 -38.76 -8.41
C ALA A 832 17.23 -37.44 -7.60
N ILE A 833 16.68 -37.39 -6.39
CA ILE A 833 16.84 -36.23 -5.48
C ILE A 833 18.32 -36.06 -5.08
N ALA A 834 19.02 -37.16 -4.73
CA ALA A 834 20.44 -37.13 -4.39
C ALA A 834 21.31 -36.62 -5.56
N ASN A 835 20.98 -36.97 -6.80
CA ASN A 835 21.65 -36.45 -7.99
C ASN A 835 21.46 -34.95 -8.18
N LEU A 836 20.27 -34.43 -7.90
CA LEU A 836 20.00 -32.97 -7.94
C LEU A 836 20.81 -32.22 -6.86
N VAL A 837 20.97 -32.81 -5.68
CA VAL A 837 21.83 -32.23 -4.63
C VAL A 837 23.30 -32.29 -5.07
N ALA A 838 23.77 -33.44 -5.62
CA ALA A 838 25.13 -33.59 -6.06
C ALA A 838 25.51 -32.64 -7.23
N SER A 839 24.57 -32.32 -8.09
CA SER A 839 24.78 -31.34 -9.18
C SER A 839 24.78 -29.88 -8.69
N GLY A 840 24.40 -29.61 -7.44
CA GLY A 840 24.23 -28.28 -6.89
C GLY A 840 22.96 -27.56 -7.41
N ALA A 841 22.04 -28.28 -8.02
CA ALA A 841 20.75 -27.74 -8.48
C ALA A 841 19.75 -27.58 -7.34
N LEU A 842 19.72 -28.57 -6.42
CA LEU A 842 18.86 -28.58 -5.24
C LEU A 842 19.67 -28.15 -4.00
N GLU A 843 19.16 -27.18 -3.25
CA GLU A 843 19.82 -26.59 -2.08
C GLU A 843 18.88 -26.62 -0.86
N ALA A 844 19.45 -26.65 0.36
CA ALA A 844 18.72 -26.48 1.62
C ALA A 844 19.59 -25.74 2.64
N SER A 845 18.96 -24.91 3.52
CA SER A 845 19.63 -24.20 4.62
C SER A 845 19.53 -24.93 5.95
#